data_ecd1f45d829b6e91cd47a743125efb7a
#
_entry.id   ecd1f45d829b6e91cd47a743125efb7a
#
_cell.length_a   1.000
_cell.length_b   1.000
_cell.length_c   1.000
_cell.angle_alpha   90.00
_cell.angle_beta   90.00
_cell.angle_gamma   90.00
#
_symmetry.space_group_name_H-M   'P 1'
#
loop_
_entity.id
_entity.type
_entity.pdbx_description
1 polymer ?
#
loop_
_entity_poly.entity_id
_entity_poly.type
_entity_poly.pdbx_seq_one_letter_code
_entity_poly.pdbx_strand_id
1 'polypeptide(L)'
;MTVVAPSSACGFSDRAGNLISCFFDMDYPSTHLSSYNWRLGRGREAYWYGGPTTDASGSVKGGYAFIDISIMGRRKSNQTKKAWLPSFSNPPTTGRGKCLRFRYNLEGLCVGGLRVVIYDTVDNKSYTIWEMLDTTDGQWTNGKVSFTRENSYRIVFETFPKDDNLNRRGFAAIDNIALYDGPCPGDCTFEYDFCDWTNVNSGDDFDWKMGRGSDSTVTGPERDHGSSITKGRTGGYAYIDSSYPRRPGDTAQLWSPTLNPTGDHGPMCLSFFTSMFGAGIGGLRIYLYDSLQKQISDAVWSLNSGSLTADQWHKGEVTLSLPAPYWVIFEAEVRIPGQGDIALDDVSLVDGTCPSVPREASRKGDCAFLVDMCGWQEIYEKLRENSPPLWMRVSGDGTHLNPRGHTYTMTRAGRLDFYMKFDTSNFQHASLDRGMLISPVLETTNLPYCLSFWAFLLSSTAGEPIGGILVKLIRSDNTSSILWRLNNHQDSRWFYAQIGLPQEVNSRVAIEAIKGAESRSVIAIDDITFTTPFKCIGKPTRALTALGDCAFDVDLCDWKSVTFTSSSPKWRVPSGQARPATVKDHTFNVPGAGFVYIDVFTLPTAATAELHSPTMDGNKSRCFTFWYATIDEEEGATLSIYVKSNNTSNIVWSFVRDAEEENSPSSFSFGQVEVFSEDDFTVVIGATVQHSGFVIDDIRFYEMDTSCPTRPPYFAPTVQPNNLPTT
;
A
#
# COMPACT_ATOMS: atom_id res chain seq x y z
N MET A 1 26.60 -15.01 -16.81
CA MET A 1 26.62 -16.34 -16.18
C MET A 1 25.44 -17.13 -16.69
N THR A 2 25.69 -18.26 -17.30
CA THR A 2 24.66 -19.13 -17.87
C THR A 2 23.85 -19.68 -16.70
N VAL A 3 22.61 -19.31 -16.62
CA VAL A 3 21.65 -19.95 -15.72
C VAL A 3 21.51 -21.39 -16.20
N VAL A 4 22.16 -22.32 -15.52
CA VAL A 4 21.79 -23.72 -15.59
C VAL A 4 20.55 -23.82 -14.72
N ALA A 5 19.39 -23.48 -15.31
CA ALA A 5 18.16 -24.03 -14.77
C ALA A 5 18.39 -25.53 -14.71
N PRO A 6 18.25 -26.21 -13.56
CA PRO A 6 18.20 -27.67 -13.59
C PRO A 6 17.15 -28.02 -14.62
N SER A 7 17.39 -29.05 -15.43
CA SER A 7 16.49 -29.52 -16.49
C SER A 7 15.05 -29.81 -16.02
N SER A 8 14.76 -29.59 -14.78
CA SER A 8 13.50 -29.70 -14.05
C SER A 8 12.93 -28.39 -13.53
N ALA A 9 13.57 -27.23 -13.74
CA ALA A 9 12.93 -25.95 -13.43
C ALA A 9 11.94 -25.64 -14.53
N CYS A 10 10.68 -25.76 -14.24
CA CYS A 10 9.60 -25.46 -15.12
C CYS A 10 9.54 -23.96 -15.36
N GLY A 11 9.96 -23.52 -16.55
CA GLY A 11 9.37 -22.32 -17.12
C GLY A 11 7.95 -22.68 -17.56
N PHE A 12 6.94 -22.09 -16.97
CA PHE A 12 5.55 -22.37 -17.33
C PHE A 12 5.17 -21.88 -18.72
N SER A 13 5.98 -21.03 -19.32
CA SER A 13 5.95 -20.69 -20.75
C SER A 13 7.37 -20.48 -21.29
N ASP A 14 7.59 -20.86 -22.54
CA ASP A 14 8.77 -20.41 -23.26
C ASP A 14 8.59 -18.97 -23.76
N ARG A 15 9.65 -18.37 -24.34
CA ARG A 15 9.59 -17.03 -24.95
C ARG A 15 8.60 -16.92 -26.11
N ALA A 16 8.14 -18.00 -26.66
CA ALA A 16 7.15 -18.08 -27.73
C ALA A 16 5.72 -18.28 -27.19
N GLY A 17 5.54 -18.37 -25.86
CA GLY A 17 4.25 -18.60 -25.20
C GLY A 17 3.77 -20.04 -25.26
N ASN A 18 4.65 -21.00 -25.54
CA ASN A 18 4.32 -22.43 -25.52
C ASN A 18 4.39 -22.93 -24.08
N LEU A 19 3.39 -23.71 -23.65
CA LEU A 19 3.43 -24.40 -22.38
C LEU A 19 4.55 -25.42 -22.38
N ILE A 20 5.51 -25.27 -21.48
CA ILE A 20 6.44 -26.32 -21.17
C ILE A 20 5.73 -27.26 -20.19
N SER A 21 5.51 -28.50 -20.56
CA SER A 21 4.90 -29.49 -19.67
C SER A 21 5.85 -29.77 -18.51
N CYS A 22 5.46 -29.30 -17.34
CA CYS A 22 6.14 -29.58 -16.09
C CYS A 22 5.55 -30.85 -15.49
N PHE A 23 6.24 -31.97 -15.63
CA PHE A 23 5.93 -33.15 -14.86
C PHE A 23 6.52 -32.98 -13.47
N PHE A 24 5.69 -32.49 -12.52
CA PHE A 24 6.01 -32.65 -11.13
C PHE A 24 5.84 -34.14 -10.80
N ASP A 25 6.92 -34.74 -10.30
CA ASP A 25 6.96 -36.18 -9.99
C ASP A 25 5.85 -36.48 -8.96
N MET A 26 4.95 -37.38 -9.37
CA MET A 26 3.79 -37.76 -8.55
C MET A 26 4.17 -38.79 -7.45
N ASP A 27 5.42 -39.22 -7.36
CA ASP A 27 5.94 -40.13 -6.33
C ASP A 27 6.23 -39.38 -5.01
N TYR A 28 5.26 -38.62 -4.53
CA TYR A 28 5.30 -38.16 -3.15
C TYR A 28 4.82 -39.30 -2.23
N PRO A 29 5.48 -39.54 -1.07
CA PRO A 29 5.03 -40.59 -0.18
C PRO A 29 3.53 -40.39 0.15
N SER A 30 2.75 -41.44 -0.06
CA SER A 30 1.29 -41.45 0.02
C SER A 30 0.68 -40.98 1.35
N THR A 31 1.50 -40.74 2.35
CA THR A 31 1.09 -40.30 3.70
C THR A 31 0.83 -38.81 3.84
N HIS A 32 1.17 -37.98 2.82
CA HIS A 32 1.02 -36.51 2.87
C HIS A 32 0.40 -35.94 1.58
N LEU A 33 -0.48 -36.67 0.93
CA LEU A 33 -1.17 -36.24 -0.29
C LEU A 33 -2.01 -35.00 -0.01
N SER A 34 -1.74 -33.92 -0.77
CA SER A 34 -2.68 -32.80 -0.87
C SER A 34 -3.95 -33.34 -1.53
N SER A 35 -5.10 -32.97 -0.96
CA SER A 35 -6.41 -33.38 -1.50
C SER A 35 -6.73 -32.68 -2.83
N TYR A 36 -5.89 -31.76 -3.29
CA TYR A 36 -6.17 -30.83 -4.39
C TYR A 36 -4.95 -30.61 -5.27
N ASN A 37 -5.19 -30.54 -6.58
CA ASN A 37 -4.14 -30.45 -7.58
C ASN A 37 -4.07 -29.06 -8.20
N TRP A 38 -2.87 -28.54 -8.35
CA TRP A 38 -2.56 -27.40 -9.18
C TRP A 38 -2.82 -27.73 -10.65
N ARG A 39 -3.20 -26.74 -11.43
CA ARG A 39 -3.48 -26.84 -12.87
C ARG A 39 -2.63 -25.84 -13.63
N LEU A 40 -2.31 -26.19 -14.88
CA LEU A 40 -1.77 -25.22 -15.84
C LEU A 40 -2.93 -24.44 -16.46
N GLY A 41 -2.78 -23.12 -16.55
CA GLY A 41 -3.77 -22.22 -17.11
C GLY A 41 -3.18 -21.26 -18.13
N ARG A 42 -4.05 -20.73 -18.98
CA ARG A 42 -3.75 -19.66 -19.95
C ARG A 42 -4.90 -18.67 -19.94
N GLY A 43 -4.64 -17.41 -19.71
CA GLY A 43 -5.52 -16.28 -19.91
C GLY A 43 -7.02 -16.57 -19.73
N ARG A 44 -7.81 -16.39 -20.79
CA ARG A 44 -9.27 -16.58 -20.73
C ARG A 44 -9.73 -17.99 -20.35
N GLU A 45 -8.97 -19.03 -20.69
CA GLU A 45 -9.34 -20.40 -20.34
C GLU A 45 -9.27 -20.61 -18.82
N ALA A 46 -8.24 -20.07 -18.18
CA ALA A 46 -8.10 -20.16 -16.73
C ALA A 46 -9.11 -19.27 -15.99
N TYR A 47 -9.54 -18.16 -16.57
CA TYR A 47 -10.58 -17.29 -16.00
C TYR A 47 -11.90 -18.04 -15.78
N TRP A 48 -12.31 -18.92 -16.70
CA TRP A 48 -13.50 -19.77 -16.53
C TRP A 48 -13.39 -20.72 -15.35
N TYR A 49 -12.17 -21.05 -14.94
CA TYR A 49 -11.85 -21.92 -13.79
C TYR A 49 -11.39 -21.13 -12.57
N GLY A 50 -11.54 -19.79 -12.58
CA GLY A 50 -11.21 -18.93 -11.45
C GLY A 50 -9.75 -18.53 -11.35
N GLY A 51 -8.95 -18.64 -12.42
CA GLY A 51 -7.54 -18.20 -12.43
C GLY A 51 -7.35 -16.79 -13.01
N PRO A 52 -6.13 -16.21 -12.96
CA PRO A 52 -5.82 -14.90 -13.53
C PRO A 52 -6.01 -14.85 -15.05
N THR A 53 -6.28 -13.67 -15.58
CA THR A 53 -6.53 -13.43 -17.01
C THR A 53 -5.26 -13.36 -17.86
N THR A 54 -4.11 -13.16 -17.23
CA THR A 54 -2.80 -13.07 -17.87
C THR A 54 -1.76 -13.84 -17.09
N ASP A 55 -0.65 -14.21 -17.73
CA ASP A 55 0.55 -14.67 -17.03
C ASP A 55 1.29 -13.51 -16.33
N ALA A 56 2.40 -13.79 -15.68
CA ALA A 56 3.20 -12.79 -15.00
C ALA A 56 3.90 -11.77 -15.94
N SER A 57 3.91 -12.01 -17.24
CA SER A 57 4.41 -11.05 -18.25
C SER A 57 3.31 -10.12 -18.80
N GLY A 58 2.05 -10.28 -18.33
CA GLY A 58 0.88 -9.60 -18.84
C GLY A 58 0.31 -10.22 -20.12
N SER A 59 0.81 -11.39 -20.57
CA SER A 59 0.36 -12.05 -21.78
C SER A 59 -0.89 -12.90 -21.53
N VAL A 60 -1.93 -12.70 -22.35
CA VAL A 60 -3.12 -13.57 -22.37
C VAL A 60 -2.87 -14.95 -22.98
N LYS A 61 -1.71 -15.15 -23.61
CA LYS A 61 -1.30 -16.42 -24.25
C LYS A 61 -0.28 -17.19 -23.43
N GLY A 62 0.34 -16.57 -22.42
CA GLY A 62 1.32 -17.20 -21.56
C GLY A 62 0.69 -18.20 -20.60
N GLY A 63 1.51 -19.12 -20.10
CA GLY A 63 1.09 -20.18 -19.19
C GLY A 63 1.59 -19.95 -17.77
N TYR A 64 0.80 -20.37 -16.78
CA TYR A 64 1.14 -20.32 -15.36
C TYR A 64 0.47 -21.48 -14.63
N ALA A 65 0.93 -21.79 -13.42
CA ALA A 65 0.26 -22.77 -12.55
C ALA A 65 -0.73 -22.05 -11.64
N PHE A 66 -1.92 -22.60 -11.45
CA PHE A 66 -2.92 -22.05 -10.55
C PHE A 66 -3.81 -23.11 -9.90
N ILE A 67 -4.49 -22.71 -8.85
CA ILE A 67 -5.53 -23.50 -8.21
C ILE A 67 -6.69 -22.63 -7.79
N ASP A 68 -7.91 -23.07 -8.06
CA ASP A 68 -9.13 -22.49 -7.51
C ASP A 68 -9.31 -22.97 -6.06
N ILE A 69 -9.09 -22.07 -5.13
CA ILE A 69 -9.16 -22.36 -3.69
C ILE A 69 -10.62 -22.60 -3.25
N SER A 70 -11.61 -22.06 -3.96
CA SER A 70 -13.02 -22.23 -3.64
C SER A 70 -13.47 -23.70 -3.67
N ILE A 71 -12.77 -24.54 -4.42
CA ILE A 71 -13.09 -25.98 -4.49
C ILE A 71 -12.68 -26.74 -3.23
N MET A 72 -11.73 -26.21 -2.46
CA MET A 72 -11.19 -26.87 -1.26
C MET A 72 -12.23 -26.96 -0.13
N GLY A 73 -13.24 -26.09 -0.12
CA GLY A 73 -14.30 -26.07 0.90
C GLY A 73 -15.48 -26.96 0.63
N ARG A 74 -15.65 -27.42 -0.59
CA ARG A 74 -16.83 -28.19 -0.99
C ARG A 74 -16.82 -29.65 -0.52
N ARG A 75 -15.69 -30.15 -0.06
CA ARG A 75 -15.57 -31.54 0.44
C ARG A 75 -15.55 -31.55 1.97
N LYS A 76 -16.53 -32.21 2.60
CA LYS A 76 -16.51 -32.57 4.01
C LYS A 76 -15.49 -33.70 4.22
N SER A 77 -14.26 -33.37 4.52
CA SER A 77 -13.21 -34.34 4.81
C SER A 77 -12.41 -33.84 6.03
N ASN A 78 -12.07 -34.77 6.93
CA ASN A 78 -11.14 -34.52 8.04
C ASN A 78 -9.67 -34.36 7.61
N GLN A 79 -9.41 -34.25 6.29
CA GLN A 79 -8.08 -34.05 5.76
C GLN A 79 -7.71 -32.57 5.74
N THR A 80 -6.44 -32.28 5.96
CA THR A 80 -5.88 -30.92 5.85
C THR A 80 -6.15 -30.33 4.47
N LYS A 81 -6.84 -29.19 4.43
CA LYS A 81 -7.21 -28.50 3.19
C LYS A 81 -6.01 -27.72 2.65
N LYS A 82 -5.08 -28.42 2.03
CA LYS A 82 -3.85 -27.83 1.45
C LYS A 82 -3.64 -28.36 0.04
N ALA A 83 -3.12 -27.52 -0.85
CA ALA A 83 -2.65 -27.92 -2.17
C ALA A 83 -1.14 -27.72 -2.28
N TRP A 84 -0.44 -28.74 -2.71
CA TRP A 84 1.00 -28.76 -2.83
C TRP A 84 1.44 -28.85 -4.28
N LEU A 85 2.49 -28.11 -4.62
CA LEU A 85 3.20 -28.19 -5.90
C LEU A 85 4.68 -28.41 -5.61
N PRO A 86 5.13 -29.68 -5.51
CA PRO A 86 6.51 -30.02 -5.20
C PRO A 86 7.41 -29.98 -6.41
N SER A 87 8.65 -29.54 -6.23
CA SER A 87 9.74 -29.72 -7.21
C SER A 87 10.29 -31.13 -7.19
N PHE A 88 11.14 -31.44 -8.17
CA PHE A 88 12.03 -32.58 -8.07
C PHE A 88 12.98 -32.48 -6.85
N SER A 89 13.60 -33.58 -6.47
CA SER A 89 14.62 -33.58 -5.42
C SER A 89 15.84 -32.79 -5.88
N ASN A 90 16.24 -31.82 -5.09
CA ASN A 90 17.45 -31.03 -5.29
C ASN A 90 18.56 -31.53 -4.40
N PRO A 91 19.84 -31.49 -4.85
CA PRO A 91 20.98 -31.80 -3.99
C PRO A 91 21.13 -30.75 -2.86
N PRO A 92 21.92 -31.04 -1.82
CA PRO A 92 22.27 -30.05 -0.80
C PRO A 92 22.76 -28.75 -1.42
N THR A 93 22.53 -27.62 -0.74
CA THR A 93 23.04 -26.34 -1.19
C THR A 93 24.53 -26.22 -1.00
N THR A 94 25.22 -25.50 -1.87
CA THR A 94 26.60 -25.08 -1.63
C THR A 94 26.69 -24.07 -0.51
N GLY A 95 27.88 -23.75 -0.01
CA GLY A 95 28.10 -22.90 1.16
C GLY A 95 27.39 -21.54 1.14
N ARG A 96 27.22 -20.93 -0.03
CA ARG A 96 26.49 -19.65 -0.18
C ARG A 96 24.96 -19.81 -0.24
N GLY A 97 24.42 -21.02 -0.21
CA GLY A 97 22.98 -21.24 -0.30
C GLY A 97 22.38 -21.06 -1.69
N LYS A 98 21.09 -20.80 -1.75
CA LYS A 98 20.30 -20.60 -2.97
C LYS A 98 19.33 -19.42 -2.80
N CYS A 99 19.05 -18.74 -3.91
CA CYS A 99 17.96 -17.77 -4.03
C CYS A 99 16.84 -18.35 -4.90
N LEU A 100 15.67 -18.55 -4.33
CA LEU A 100 14.45 -18.87 -5.07
C LEU A 100 13.73 -17.56 -5.41
N ARG A 101 13.41 -17.36 -6.68
CA ARG A 101 12.56 -16.25 -7.16
C ARG A 101 11.38 -16.84 -7.92
N PHE A 102 10.22 -16.20 -7.78
CA PHE A 102 9.00 -16.58 -8.47
C PHE A 102 8.05 -15.38 -8.56
N ARG A 103 7.05 -15.51 -9.42
CA ARG A 103 5.91 -14.60 -9.45
C ARG A 103 4.72 -15.31 -8.85
N TYR A 104 3.89 -14.59 -8.11
CA TYR A 104 2.66 -15.13 -7.55
C TYR A 104 1.52 -14.13 -7.67
N ASN A 105 0.30 -14.67 -7.71
CA ASN A 105 -0.94 -13.89 -7.76
C ASN A 105 -1.98 -14.59 -6.88
N LEU A 106 -2.46 -13.87 -5.88
CA LEU A 106 -3.43 -14.35 -4.90
C LEU A 106 -4.65 -13.43 -4.94
N GLU A 107 -5.81 -13.96 -5.28
CA GLU A 107 -7.03 -13.17 -5.35
C GLU A 107 -8.20 -13.89 -4.71
N GLY A 108 -9.05 -13.13 -4.01
CA GLY A 108 -10.32 -13.57 -3.49
C GLY A 108 -10.34 -13.86 -1.99
N LEU A 109 -11.56 -13.81 -1.44
CA LEU A 109 -11.82 -13.81 -0.01
C LEU A 109 -11.56 -15.16 0.69
N CYS A 110 -11.49 -16.24 -0.06
CA CYS A 110 -11.24 -17.57 0.50
C CYS A 110 -9.76 -17.95 0.54
N VAL A 111 -8.87 -17.09 0.06
CA VAL A 111 -7.43 -17.36 0.05
C VAL A 111 -6.87 -17.21 1.45
N GLY A 112 -6.30 -18.28 2.00
CA GLY A 112 -5.61 -18.28 3.29
C GLY A 112 -4.14 -17.89 3.16
N GLY A 113 -3.56 -18.11 2.00
CA GLY A 113 -2.17 -17.73 1.70
C GLY A 113 -1.46 -18.70 0.78
N LEU A 114 -0.19 -18.34 0.51
CA LEU A 114 0.78 -19.14 -0.22
C LEU A 114 2.05 -19.27 0.65
N ARG A 115 2.61 -20.46 0.72
CA ARG A 115 3.87 -20.76 1.40
C ARG A 115 4.87 -21.39 0.46
N VAL A 116 6.13 -21.09 0.66
CA VAL A 116 7.23 -21.90 0.15
C VAL A 116 7.77 -22.72 1.31
N VAL A 117 7.69 -24.03 1.14
CA VAL A 117 8.11 -25.02 2.13
C VAL A 117 9.26 -25.83 1.57
N ILE A 118 10.34 -25.98 2.32
CA ILE A 118 11.38 -26.95 2.03
C ILE A 118 11.04 -28.26 2.73
N TYR A 119 10.94 -29.32 1.94
CA TYR A 119 10.81 -30.67 2.44
C TYR A 119 12.18 -31.38 2.37
N ASP A 120 12.74 -31.64 3.53
CA ASP A 120 13.98 -32.40 3.66
C ASP A 120 13.72 -33.91 3.37
N THR A 121 14.36 -34.42 2.34
CA THR A 121 14.12 -35.81 1.88
C THR A 121 14.84 -36.87 2.72
N VAL A 122 15.79 -36.46 3.56
CA VAL A 122 16.54 -37.36 4.45
C VAL A 122 15.84 -37.47 5.80
N ASP A 123 15.52 -36.32 6.39
CA ASP A 123 14.91 -36.25 7.73
C ASP A 123 13.38 -36.30 7.70
N ASN A 124 12.75 -36.27 6.52
CA ASN A 124 11.30 -36.22 6.34
C ASN A 124 10.63 -35.04 7.12
N LYS A 125 11.32 -33.92 7.21
CA LYS A 125 10.81 -32.69 7.89
C LYS A 125 10.50 -31.58 6.89
N SER A 126 9.53 -30.77 7.24
CA SER A 126 9.11 -29.61 6.45
C SER A 126 9.44 -28.31 7.18
N TYR A 127 9.96 -27.32 6.44
CA TYR A 127 10.35 -26.01 6.95
C TYR A 127 9.73 -24.94 6.05
N THR A 128 8.87 -24.08 6.59
CA THR A 128 8.40 -22.91 5.86
C THR A 128 9.52 -21.89 5.80
N ILE A 129 9.90 -21.49 4.60
CA ILE A 129 10.98 -20.52 4.36
C ILE A 129 10.45 -19.17 3.84
N TRP A 130 9.24 -19.15 3.33
CA TRP A 130 8.56 -17.93 2.89
C TRP A 130 7.05 -18.12 3.01
N GLU A 131 6.33 -17.05 3.34
CA GLU A 131 4.89 -17.09 3.51
C GLU A 131 4.26 -15.74 3.14
N MET A 132 3.16 -15.80 2.39
CA MET A 132 2.27 -14.67 2.13
C MET A 132 0.86 -15.07 2.55
N LEU A 133 0.29 -14.35 3.53
CA LEU A 133 -1.03 -14.62 4.11
C LEU A 133 -2.12 -13.68 3.60
N ASP A 134 -1.77 -12.79 2.69
CA ASP A 134 -2.67 -11.80 2.12
C ASP A 134 -2.84 -11.98 0.61
N THR A 135 -3.80 -11.26 0.02
CA THR A 135 -4.03 -11.27 -1.42
C THR A 135 -3.18 -10.20 -2.12
N THR A 136 -2.95 -10.39 -3.42
CA THR A 136 -2.16 -9.47 -4.26
C THR A 136 -3.04 -8.60 -5.16
N ASP A 137 -4.34 -8.45 -4.85
CA ASP A 137 -5.29 -7.69 -5.68
C ASP A 137 -5.44 -8.18 -7.11
N GLY A 138 -5.22 -9.48 -7.35
CA GLY A 138 -5.18 -10.01 -8.70
C GLY A 138 -3.96 -9.56 -9.50
N GLN A 139 -2.98 -8.92 -8.86
CA GLN A 139 -1.73 -8.50 -9.49
C GLN A 139 -0.63 -9.55 -9.31
N TRP A 140 0.19 -9.71 -10.35
CA TRP A 140 1.36 -10.55 -10.29
C TRP A 140 2.47 -9.86 -9.50
N THR A 141 2.84 -10.45 -8.37
CA THR A 141 3.82 -9.92 -7.40
C THR A 141 5.10 -10.76 -7.43
N ASN A 142 6.24 -10.16 -7.08
CA ASN A 142 7.50 -10.88 -6.95
C ASN A 142 7.58 -11.56 -5.58
N GLY A 143 7.97 -12.83 -5.57
CA GLY A 143 8.40 -13.54 -4.38
C GLY A 143 9.88 -13.90 -4.48
N LYS A 144 10.61 -13.79 -3.37
CA LYS A 144 12.00 -14.23 -3.27
C LYS A 144 12.30 -14.74 -1.88
N VAL A 145 13.22 -15.68 -1.79
CA VAL A 145 13.72 -16.17 -0.51
C VAL A 145 15.08 -16.82 -0.65
N SER A 146 16.00 -16.50 0.26
CA SER A 146 17.30 -17.13 0.40
C SER A 146 17.21 -18.28 1.39
N PHE A 147 17.88 -19.39 1.10
CA PHE A 147 17.92 -20.53 2.01
C PHE A 147 19.18 -21.40 1.82
N THR A 148 19.52 -22.14 2.87
CA THR A 148 20.59 -23.16 2.88
C THR A 148 20.04 -24.50 3.35
N ARG A 149 20.56 -25.62 2.80
CA ARG A 149 20.20 -26.96 3.22
C ARG A 149 21.42 -27.93 3.13
N GLU A 150 21.67 -28.67 4.21
CA GLU A 150 22.71 -29.64 4.28
C GLU A 150 22.32 -30.99 3.64
N ASN A 151 21.00 -31.25 3.59
CA ASN A 151 20.44 -32.48 3.01
C ASN A 151 19.80 -32.23 1.66
N SER A 152 19.55 -33.29 0.90
CA SER A 152 18.71 -33.22 -0.29
C SER A 152 17.28 -32.81 0.06
N TYR A 153 16.69 -31.95 -0.76
CA TYR A 153 15.41 -31.28 -0.47
C TYR A 153 14.51 -31.14 -1.68
N ARG A 154 13.24 -30.93 -1.42
CA ARG A 154 12.24 -30.45 -2.43
C ARG A 154 11.70 -29.08 -2.02
N ILE A 155 11.48 -28.24 -3.01
CA ILE A 155 10.77 -26.97 -2.85
C ILE A 155 9.27 -27.25 -3.09
N VAL A 156 8.42 -26.85 -2.17
CA VAL A 156 6.97 -27.09 -2.24
C VAL A 156 6.26 -25.74 -2.15
N PHE A 157 5.49 -25.39 -3.16
CA PHE A 157 4.52 -24.31 -3.06
C PHE A 157 3.22 -24.86 -2.45
N GLU A 158 2.88 -24.38 -1.25
CA GLU A 158 1.70 -24.79 -0.51
C GLU A 158 0.71 -23.63 -0.45
N THR A 159 -0.55 -23.87 -0.85
CA THR A 159 -1.63 -22.94 -0.63
C THR A 159 -2.78 -23.58 0.16
N PHE A 160 -3.56 -22.76 0.86
CA PHE A 160 -4.62 -23.20 1.74
C PHE A 160 -5.73 -22.15 1.83
N PRO A 161 -6.98 -22.56 2.17
CA PRO A 161 -8.09 -21.63 2.36
C PRO A 161 -7.99 -20.88 3.69
N LYS A 162 -8.62 -19.70 3.76
CA LYS A 162 -8.64 -18.85 4.95
C LYS A 162 -9.49 -19.45 6.10
N ASP A 163 -10.63 -20.02 5.76
CA ASP A 163 -11.56 -20.66 6.70
C ASP A 163 -12.45 -21.69 5.99
N ASP A 164 -13.37 -22.33 6.74
CA ASP A 164 -14.24 -23.39 6.24
C ASP A 164 -15.49 -22.90 5.46
N ASN A 165 -15.77 -21.61 5.44
CA ASN A 165 -16.95 -21.01 4.83
C ASN A 165 -16.71 -20.58 3.37
N LEU A 166 -16.55 -21.55 2.48
CA LEU A 166 -15.95 -21.42 1.15
C LEU A 166 -16.95 -21.22 0.00
N ASN A 167 -18.04 -20.50 0.23
CA ASN A 167 -18.94 -20.11 -0.87
C ASN A 167 -18.40 -18.89 -1.67
N ARG A 168 -17.15 -18.53 -1.48
CA ARG A 168 -16.52 -17.34 -2.07
C ARG A 168 -15.45 -17.74 -3.08
N ARG A 169 -15.27 -16.95 -4.13
CA ARG A 169 -14.23 -17.18 -5.16
C ARG A 169 -12.86 -16.81 -4.62
N GLY A 170 -11.83 -17.50 -5.11
CA GLY A 170 -10.44 -17.18 -4.87
C GLY A 170 -9.51 -18.17 -5.51
N PHE A 171 -8.33 -17.69 -5.91
CA PHE A 171 -7.28 -18.53 -6.49
C PHE A 171 -5.90 -18.17 -5.95
N ALA A 172 -5.00 -19.12 -6.07
CA ALA A 172 -3.55 -18.89 -5.99
C ALA A 172 -2.91 -19.29 -7.31
N ALA A 173 -2.05 -18.45 -7.84
CA ALA A 173 -1.30 -18.70 -9.06
C ALA A 173 0.18 -18.40 -8.88
N ILE A 174 1.04 -19.14 -9.57
CA ILE A 174 2.51 -18.93 -9.57
C ILE A 174 3.05 -19.05 -10.99
N ASP A 175 4.14 -18.31 -11.25
CA ASP A 175 4.82 -18.25 -12.54
C ASP A 175 6.29 -17.91 -12.37
N ASN A 176 7.09 -18.01 -13.42
CA ASN A 176 8.49 -17.57 -13.51
C ASN A 176 9.38 -18.07 -12.35
N ILE A 177 9.23 -19.34 -11.95
CA ILE A 177 10.03 -19.93 -10.89
C ILE A 177 11.49 -20.10 -11.36
N ALA A 178 12.43 -19.55 -10.61
CA ALA A 178 13.86 -19.65 -10.89
C ALA A 178 14.66 -19.84 -9.59
N LEU A 179 15.66 -20.71 -9.67
CA LEU A 179 16.56 -21.02 -8.56
C LEU A 179 17.99 -20.62 -8.95
N TYR A 180 18.60 -19.74 -8.20
CA TYR A 180 19.94 -19.23 -8.42
C TYR A 180 20.91 -19.71 -7.35
N ASP A 181 22.20 -19.76 -7.68
CA ASP A 181 23.27 -19.97 -6.71
C ASP A 181 23.53 -18.69 -5.91
N GLY A 182 23.76 -18.86 -4.60
CA GLY A 182 23.97 -17.74 -3.68
C GLY A 182 22.67 -17.13 -3.12
N PRO A 183 22.79 -16.15 -2.21
CA PRO A 183 21.65 -15.46 -1.63
C PRO A 183 20.92 -14.56 -2.66
N CYS A 184 19.71 -14.16 -2.34
CA CYS A 184 18.97 -13.17 -3.12
C CYS A 184 19.64 -11.79 -3.00
N PRO A 185 19.56 -10.92 -4.03
CA PRO A 185 20.15 -9.60 -3.94
C PRO A 185 19.69 -8.82 -2.71
N GLY A 186 20.65 -8.33 -1.96
CA GLY A 186 20.46 -7.64 -0.70
C GLY A 186 20.39 -8.53 0.55
N ASP A 187 20.18 -9.84 0.40
CA ASP A 187 20.25 -10.78 1.52
C ASP A 187 21.72 -11.17 1.76
N CYS A 188 22.14 -11.24 3.02
CA CYS A 188 23.47 -11.70 3.40
C CYS A 188 23.50 -12.24 4.82
N THR A 189 24.07 -13.43 5.00
CA THR A 189 24.36 -14.03 6.31
C THR A 189 25.81 -13.81 6.74
N PHE A 190 26.63 -13.15 5.96
CA PHE A 190 28.05 -12.87 6.19
C PHE A 190 28.92 -14.08 6.54
N GLU A 191 28.43 -15.30 6.37
CA GLU A 191 29.15 -16.53 6.72
C GLU A 191 30.50 -16.71 6.00
N TYR A 192 30.60 -16.20 4.76
CA TYR A 192 31.75 -16.39 3.90
C TYR A 192 32.37 -15.09 3.44
N ASP A 193 31.56 -14.10 3.11
CA ASP A 193 31.97 -12.81 2.57
C ASP A 193 30.79 -11.80 2.72
N PHE A 194 30.96 -10.60 2.20
CA PHE A 194 29.93 -9.56 2.16
C PHE A 194 28.77 -9.85 1.19
N CYS A 195 28.70 -11.04 0.60
CA CYS A 195 27.78 -11.39 -0.47
C CYS A 195 27.91 -10.37 -1.63
N ASP A 196 26.85 -9.59 -1.90
CA ASP A 196 26.89 -8.53 -2.91
C ASP A 196 26.97 -7.11 -2.27
N TRP A 197 27.19 -7.03 -0.95
CA TRP A 197 27.41 -5.77 -0.26
C TRP A 197 28.86 -5.30 -0.44
N THR A 198 29.09 -4.00 -0.49
CA THR A 198 30.42 -3.44 -0.78
C THR A 198 30.72 -2.26 0.14
N ASN A 199 31.96 -2.18 0.63
CA ASN A 199 32.51 -0.94 1.17
C ASN A 199 32.67 0.08 0.05
N VAL A 200 32.56 1.36 0.35
CA VAL A 200 32.74 2.42 -0.63
C VAL A 200 34.22 2.84 -0.71
N ASN A 201 34.63 3.34 -1.86
CA ASN A 201 36.01 3.81 -2.05
C ASN A 201 36.25 5.26 -1.58
N SER A 202 35.16 5.98 -1.24
CA SER A 202 35.20 7.37 -0.82
C SER A 202 33.85 7.79 -0.26
N GLY A 203 33.85 8.71 0.69
CA GLY A 203 32.64 9.25 1.30
C GLY A 203 32.43 8.79 2.74
N ASP A 204 33.26 7.87 3.20
CA ASP A 204 33.40 7.45 4.59
C ASP A 204 34.89 7.47 5.00
N ASP A 205 35.18 7.12 6.23
CA ASP A 205 36.53 7.22 6.81
C ASP A 205 37.25 5.87 6.86
N PHE A 206 36.48 4.74 6.82
CA PHE A 206 37.05 3.39 6.89
C PHE A 206 36.04 2.30 6.53
N ASP A 207 36.53 1.09 6.38
CA ASP A 207 35.79 -0.07 5.87
C ASP A 207 35.21 -0.96 6.99
N TRP A 208 34.04 -1.55 6.71
CA TRP A 208 33.54 -2.72 7.40
C TRP A 208 34.45 -3.93 7.16
N LYS A 209 34.62 -4.78 8.15
CA LYS A 209 35.44 -5.99 8.13
C LYS A 209 34.57 -7.22 8.32
N MET A 210 35.09 -8.38 7.89
CA MET A 210 34.53 -9.68 8.22
C MET A 210 35.13 -10.17 9.52
N GLY A 211 34.26 -10.54 10.50
CA GLY A 211 34.64 -11.14 11.76
C GLY A 211 34.19 -12.59 11.88
N ARG A 212 34.91 -13.36 12.68
CA ARG A 212 34.54 -14.73 13.06
C ARG A 212 34.88 -14.96 14.51
N GLY A 213 33.86 -15.15 15.36
CA GLY A 213 34.09 -15.20 16.80
C GLY A 213 34.57 -13.84 17.34
N SER A 214 35.15 -13.84 18.53
CA SER A 214 35.70 -12.62 19.14
C SER A 214 37.07 -12.31 18.54
N ASP A 215 37.10 -11.66 17.39
CA ASP A 215 38.34 -11.04 16.87
C ASP A 215 38.72 -9.79 17.72
N SER A 216 37.75 -9.19 18.38
CA SER A 216 37.93 -8.17 19.43
C SER A 216 37.61 -8.80 20.79
N THR A 217 38.64 -8.98 21.58
CA THR A 217 38.52 -9.63 22.92
C THR A 217 37.75 -8.81 23.96
N VAL A 218 37.35 -7.57 23.63
CA VAL A 218 36.81 -6.62 24.61
C VAL A 218 35.43 -6.08 24.22
N THR A 219 35.13 -5.91 22.94
CA THR A 219 33.94 -5.12 22.51
C THR A 219 33.14 -5.70 21.33
N GLY A 220 33.66 -6.71 20.62
CA GLY A 220 32.93 -7.43 19.56
C GLY A 220 32.08 -8.58 20.06
N PRO A 221 31.09 -9.05 19.32
CA PRO A 221 30.28 -10.21 19.70
C PRO A 221 31.13 -11.49 19.71
N GLU A 222 30.95 -12.32 20.75
CA GLU A 222 31.66 -13.60 20.85
C GLU A 222 31.30 -14.61 19.76
N ARG A 223 30.15 -14.41 19.08
CA ARG A 223 29.58 -15.31 18.08
C ARG A 223 28.75 -14.52 17.07
N ASP A 224 28.60 -15.12 15.89
CA ASP A 224 27.56 -14.69 14.96
C ASP A 224 26.15 -14.93 15.53
N HIS A 225 25.14 -14.33 14.93
CA HIS A 225 23.74 -14.50 15.33
C HIS A 225 23.22 -15.92 15.07
N GLY A 226 23.62 -16.55 13.97
CA GLY A 226 23.08 -17.83 13.48
C GLY A 226 23.70 -19.09 14.09
N SER A 227 24.83 -19.02 14.81
CA SER A 227 25.53 -20.22 15.25
C SER A 227 24.89 -20.89 16.46
N SER A 228 24.53 -22.14 16.28
CA SER A 228 24.10 -23.04 17.33
C SER A 228 25.33 -23.50 18.17
N ILE A 229 25.26 -23.32 19.48
CA ILE A 229 26.27 -23.77 20.49
C ILE A 229 26.68 -25.24 20.32
N THR A 230 25.81 -26.03 19.68
CA THR A 230 26.00 -27.48 19.58
C THR A 230 26.96 -27.96 18.48
N LYS A 231 27.36 -27.08 17.54
CA LYS A 231 28.15 -27.49 16.36
C LYS A 231 29.60 -27.00 16.34
N GLY A 232 30.08 -26.24 17.32
CA GLY A 232 31.48 -25.82 17.45
C GLY A 232 32.03 -25.01 16.27
N ARG A 233 31.15 -24.41 15.43
CA ARG A 233 31.52 -23.50 14.35
C ARG A 233 31.18 -22.07 14.79
N THR A 234 32.16 -21.19 14.73
CA THR A 234 31.97 -19.74 14.76
C THR A 234 31.60 -19.34 13.37
N GLY A 235 30.37 -18.86 13.17
CA GLY A 235 29.93 -18.25 11.90
C GLY A 235 30.58 -16.89 11.64
N GLY A 236 30.26 -16.29 10.51
CA GLY A 236 30.78 -14.99 10.10
C GLY A 236 29.77 -13.87 10.32
N TYR A 237 30.23 -12.66 10.54
CA TYR A 237 29.44 -11.43 10.60
C TYR A 237 30.24 -10.23 10.07
N ALA A 238 29.57 -9.16 9.66
CA ALA A 238 30.23 -7.91 9.33
C ALA A 238 30.38 -7.03 10.56
N TYR A 239 31.52 -6.33 10.74
CA TYR A 239 31.70 -5.44 11.89
C TYR A 239 32.59 -4.25 11.57
N ILE A 240 32.48 -3.20 12.34
CA ILE A 240 33.42 -2.11 12.40
C ILE A 240 34.34 -2.28 13.63
N ASP A 241 35.64 -2.06 13.41
CA ASP A 241 36.66 -2.01 14.45
C ASP A 241 36.93 -0.56 14.82
N SER A 242 36.45 -0.16 15.99
CA SER A 242 36.58 1.22 16.47
C SER A 242 37.98 1.55 17.02
N SER A 243 38.92 0.59 17.04
CA SER A 243 40.26 0.75 17.58
C SER A 243 41.08 1.79 16.80
N TYR A 244 42.18 2.30 17.45
CA TYR A 244 43.12 3.18 16.78
C TYR A 244 43.51 2.66 15.38
N PRO A 245 43.55 3.50 14.34
CA PRO A 245 43.69 4.97 14.36
C PRO A 245 42.37 5.76 14.24
N ARG A 246 41.19 5.16 14.51
CA ARG A 246 39.89 5.81 14.40
C ARG A 246 39.76 7.03 15.32
N ARG A 247 38.93 7.98 14.91
CA ARG A 247 38.65 9.22 15.63
C ARG A 247 37.16 9.31 15.98
N PRO A 248 36.77 10.11 16.99
CA PRO A 248 35.37 10.41 17.20
C PRO A 248 34.74 11.06 15.96
N GLY A 249 33.61 10.51 15.51
CA GLY A 249 32.90 10.96 14.31
C GLY A 249 33.31 10.25 13.02
N ASP A 250 34.38 9.40 13.02
CA ASP A 250 34.69 8.58 11.86
C ASP A 250 33.54 7.64 11.54
N THR A 251 33.21 7.49 10.25
CA THR A 251 32.11 6.67 9.76
C THR A 251 32.59 5.56 8.82
N ALA A 252 31.84 4.47 8.77
CA ALA A 252 32.05 3.37 7.84
C ALA A 252 30.70 3.02 7.15
N GLN A 253 30.69 2.99 5.82
CA GLN A 253 29.50 2.72 5.03
C GLN A 253 29.58 1.36 4.30
N LEU A 254 28.52 0.56 4.42
CA LEU A 254 28.33 -0.70 3.69
C LEU A 254 27.11 -0.57 2.79
N TRP A 255 27.32 -0.66 1.48
CA TRP A 255 26.31 -0.45 0.46
C TRP A 255 25.78 -1.77 -0.09
N SER A 256 24.46 -1.89 -0.20
CA SER A 256 23.81 -3.04 -0.84
C SER A 256 24.09 -3.08 -2.35
N PRO A 257 23.84 -4.21 -3.04
CA PRO A 257 23.64 -4.20 -4.48
C PRO A 257 22.46 -3.29 -4.85
N THR A 258 22.38 -2.88 -6.13
CA THR A 258 21.22 -2.13 -6.62
C THR A 258 19.94 -2.96 -6.45
N LEU A 259 18.97 -2.39 -5.75
CA LEU A 259 17.66 -2.98 -5.51
C LEU A 259 16.62 -2.40 -6.49
N ASN A 260 15.61 -3.20 -6.81
CA ASN A 260 14.52 -2.77 -7.68
C ASN A 260 13.61 -1.78 -6.96
N PRO A 261 12.93 -0.88 -7.71
CA PRO A 261 11.88 -0.03 -7.15
C PRO A 261 10.84 -0.82 -6.35
N THR A 262 10.41 -0.27 -5.23
CA THR A 262 9.32 -0.85 -4.44
C THR A 262 7.92 -0.52 -4.99
N GLY A 263 7.84 0.37 -5.96
CA GLY A 263 6.68 0.94 -6.66
C GLY A 263 5.35 0.19 -6.60
N ASP A 264 5.02 -0.52 -7.70
CA ASP A 264 3.70 -1.18 -7.86
C ASP A 264 3.51 -2.43 -7.01
N HIS A 265 4.60 -3.00 -6.50
CA HIS A 265 4.61 -4.25 -5.73
C HIS A 265 4.55 -4.02 -4.21
N GLY A 266 4.39 -2.77 -3.78
CA GLY A 266 4.40 -2.42 -2.37
C GLY A 266 5.81 -2.25 -1.78
N PRO A 267 5.90 -1.91 -0.49
CA PRO A 267 7.16 -1.74 0.21
C PRO A 267 7.88 -3.06 0.47
N MET A 268 9.15 -2.94 0.88
CA MET A 268 9.98 -4.07 1.33
C MET A 268 10.26 -3.91 2.82
N CYS A 269 10.32 -5.00 3.55
CA CYS A 269 10.85 -5.04 4.91
C CYS A 269 12.33 -5.44 4.85
N LEU A 270 13.21 -4.57 5.34
CA LEU A 270 14.60 -4.90 5.63
C LEU A 270 14.66 -5.43 7.08
N SER A 271 15.13 -6.65 7.26
CA SER A 271 15.37 -7.26 8.55
C SER A 271 16.85 -7.64 8.66
N PHE A 272 17.43 -7.41 9.83
CA PHE A 272 18.84 -7.70 10.10
C PHE A 272 19.04 -7.91 11.60
N PHE A 273 20.20 -8.41 11.98
CA PHE A 273 20.64 -8.43 13.38
C PHE A 273 21.85 -7.53 13.55
N THR A 274 21.89 -6.84 14.69
CA THR A 274 23.01 -5.99 15.06
C THR A 274 23.43 -6.23 16.48
N SER A 275 24.74 -6.22 16.73
CA SER A 275 25.34 -6.16 18.05
C SER A 275 26.04 -4.81 18.19
N MET A 276 25.63 -4.04 19.18
CA MET A 276 26.14 -2.68 19.45
C MET A 276 26.57 -2.63 20.91
N PHE A 277 27.81 -3.02 21.17
CA PHE A 277 28.33 -3.16 22.52
C PHE A 277 29.51 -2.21 22.77
N GLY A 278 29.48 -1.59 23.94
CA GLY A 278 30.55 -0.71 24.44
C GLY A 278 30.16 0.76 24.48
N ALA A 279 30.90 1.52 25.30
CA ALA A 279 30.65 2.95 25.52
C ALA A 279 31.11 3.85 24.34
N GLY A 280 31.87 3.30 23.43
CA GLY A 280 32.51 4.02 22.31
C GLY A 280 31.73 4.05 21.01
N ILE A 281 30.58 3.38 20.92
CA ILE A 281 29.75 3.43 19.74
C ILE A 281 29.03 4.77 19.60
N GLY A 282 29.02 5.34 18.38
CA GLY A 282 28.27 6.56 18.05
C GLY A 282 26.84 6.23 17.68
N GLY A 283 26.66 5.35 16.73
CA GLY A 283 25.36 4.90 16.26
C GLY A 283 25.44 4.08 14.98
N LEU A 284 24.34 3.40 14.68
CA LEU A 284 24.10 2.72 13.42
C LEU A 284 22.89 3.37 12.75
N ARG A 285 23.05 3.75 11.48
CA ARG A 285 22.02 4.40 10.68
C ARG A 285 21.82 3.66 9.36
N ILE A 286 20.60 3.71 8.83
CA ILE A 286 20.27 3.16 7.53
C ILE A 286 19.75 4.30 6.65
N TYR A 287 20.34 4.44 5.48
CA TYR A 287 19.95 5.40 4.47
C TYR A 287 19.56 4.71 3.17
N LEU A 288 18.81 5.42 2.33
CA LEU A 288 18.52 5.01 0.96
C LEU A 288 19.18 5.98 -0.02
N TYR A 289 19.88 5.44 -1.01
CA TYR A 289 20.41 6.23 -2.11
C TYR A 289 19.53 6.02 -3.34
N ASP A 290 18.93 7.09 -3.85
CA ASP A 290 18.12 7.07 -5.07
C ASP A 290 19.02 7.17 -6.30
N SER A 291 18.93 6.18 -7.20
CA SER A 291 19.75 6.13 -8.42
C SER A 291 19.40 7.20 -9.45
N LEU A 292 18.14 7.66 -9.49
CA LEU A 292 17.67 8.65 -10.44
C LEU A 292 17.99 10.06 -9.98
N GLN A 293 17.79 10.36 -8.70
CA GLN A 293 18.07 11.67 -8.10
C GLN A 293 19.54 11.83 -7.69
N LYS A 294 20.29 10.72 -7.59
CA LYS A 294 21.70 10.68 -7.13
C LYS A 294 21.89 11.34 -5.76
N GLN A 295 20.99 11.07 -4.85
CA GLN A 295 20.98 11.65 -3.51
C GLN A 295 20.71 10.60 -2.43
N ILE A 296 21.21 10.86 -1.23
CA ILE A 296 20.99 10.05 -0.03
C ILE A 296 19.78 10.62 0.72
N SER A 297 18.87 9.76 1.16
CA SER A 297 17.73 10.13 2.00
C SER A 297 18.18 10.59 3.40
N ASP A 298 17.25 11.14 4.20
CA ASP A 298 17.44 11.14 5.65
C ASP A 298 17.44 9.68 6.17
N ALA A 299 18.05 9.45 7.34
CA ALA A 299 18.10 8.11 7.92
C ALA A 299 16.69 7.53 8.08
N VAL A 300 16.44 6.38 7.44
CA VAL A 300 15.15 5.67 7.55
C VAL A 300 15.05 4.85 8.84
N TRP A 301 16.19 4.54 9.42
CA TRP A 301 16.33 3.86 10.69
C TRP A 301 17.61 4.39 11.38
N SER A 302 17.57 4.61 12.70
CA SER A 302 18.72 5.14 13.44
C SER A 302 18.69 4.67 14.87
N LEU A 303 19.78 4.07 15.32
CA LEU A 303 19.96 3.63 16.68
C LEU A 303 21.27 4.20 17.23
N ASN A 304 21.18 5.00 18.29
CA ASN A 304 22.31 5.65 18.93
C ASN A 304 22.83 4.85 20.13
N SER A 305 24.03 5.18 20.58
CA SER A 305 24.65 4.56 21.74
C SER A 305 23.78 4.65 23.01
N GLY A 306 23.73 3.56 23.77
CA GLY A 306 22.98 3.48 25.03
C GLY A 306 21.55 2.98 24.89
N SER A 307 21.06 2.79 23.68
CA SER A 307 19.71 2.26 23.43
C SER A 307 19.63 0.74 23.63
N LEU A 308 20.75 0.03 23.44
CA LEU A 308 20.83 -1.42 23.66
C LEU A 308 21.81 -1.70 24.81
N THR A 309 21.37 -2.54 25.72
CA THR A 309 22.18 -3.00 26.86
C THR A 309 22.58 -4.44 26.66
N ALA A 310 23.86 -4.73 26.80
CA ALA A 310 24.49 -6.04 26.80
C ALA A 310 25.01 -6.55 25.45
N ASP A 311 26.02 -7.43 25.56
CA ASP A 311 26.65 -8.22 24.50
C ASP A 311 25.65 -9.26 23.93
N GLN A 312 24.68 -8.78 23.16
CA GLN A 312 23.63 -9.59 22.53
C GLN A 312 23.30 -9.06 21.14
N TRP A 313 22.89 -9.98 20.28
CA TRP A 313 22.32 -9.66 19.00
C TRP A 313 20.87 -9.18 19.14
N HIS A 314 20.59 -8.03 18.57
CA HIS A 314 19.27 -7.42 18.54
C HIS A 314 18.76 -7.37 17.11
N LYS A 315 17.49 -7.71 16.95
CA LYS A 315 16.83 -7.61 15.66
C LYS A 315 16.60 -6.15 15.29
N GLY A 316 16.98 -5.77 14.06
CA GLY A 316 16.58 -4.53 13.41
C GLY A 316 15.57 -4.81 12.31
N GLU A 317 14.55 -3.99 12.20
CA GLU A 317 13.58 -4.02 11.09
C GLU A 317 13.19 -2.60 10.70
N VAL A 318 12.99 -2.40 9.38
CA VAL A 318 12.49 -1.13 8.84
C VAL A 318 11.81 -1.36 7.49
N THR A 319 10.70 -0.68 7.27
CA THR A 319 10.03 -0.64 5.97
C THR A 319 10.77 0.30 5.02
N LEU A 320 11.06 -0.21 3.82
CA LEU A 320 11.67 0.54 2.72
C LEU A 320 10.62 0.78 1.63
N SER A 321 10.50 2.04 1.20
CA SER A 321 9.61 2.42 0.09
C SER A 321 10.29 3.46 -0.78
N LEU A 322 10.64 3.08 -2.01
CA LEU A 322 11.26 3.97 -3.00
C LEU A 322 10.79 3.62 -4.42
N PRO A 323 10.26 4.59 -5.19
CA PRO A 323 9.75 4.32 -6.55
C PRO A 323 10.83 4.23 -7.63
N ALA A 324 12.11 4.39 -7.28
CA ALA A 324 13.27 4.32 -8.17
C ALA A 324 14.18 3.14 -7.77
N PRO A 325 15.08 2.64 -8.66
CA PRO A 325 16.14 1.74 -8.24
C PRO A 325 17.02 2.41 -7.18
N TYR A 326 17.40 1.67 -6.16
CA TYR A 326 18.04 2.23 -4.97
C TYR A 326 19.10 1.30 -4.36
N TRP A 327 19.89 1.85 -3.46
CA TRP A 327 20.79 1.14 -2.57
C TRP A 327 20.41 1.41 -1.12
N VAL A 328 20.59 0.41 -0.29
CA VAL A 328 20.53 0.52 1.17
C VAL A 328 21.97 0.76 1.65
N ILE A 329 22.15 1.70 2.55
CA ILE A 329 23.45 2.03 3.15
C ILE A 329 23.35 1.81 4.66
N PHE A 330 24.16 0.88 5.19
CA PHE A 330 24.43 0.81 6.63
C PHE A 330 25.62 1.72 6.94
N GLU A 331 25.42 2.72 7.78
CA GLU A 331 26.46 3.62 8.26
C GLU A 331 26.65 3.45 9.76
N ALA A 332 27.87 3.10 10.16
CA ALA A 332 28.26 2.99 11.56
C ALA A 332 29.19 4.15 11.91
N GLU A 333 29.01 4.75 13.10
CA GLU A 333 29.77 5.89 13.60
C GLU A 333 30.56 5.53 14.87
N VAL A 334 31.79 5.95 14.94
CA VAL A 334 32.66 5.82 16.14
C VAL A 334 32.52 7.04 17.03
N ARG A 335 32.24 6.82 18.34
CA ARG A 335 32.19 7.89 19.32
C ARG A 335 33.46 7.99 20.16
N ILE A 336 33.92 6.86 20.69
CA ILE A 336 35.16 6.78 21.47
C ILE A 336 35.97 5.61 20.92
N PRO A 337 37.17 5.86 20.34
CA PRO A 337 37.97 4.79 19.77
C PRO A 337 38.33 3.69 20.77
N GLY A 338 38.25 2.44 20.32
CA GLY A 338 38.63 1.25 21.10
C GLY A 338 37.70 0.90 22.27
N GLN A 339 36.51 1.49 22.36
CA GLN A 339 35.56 1.24 23.44
C GLN A 339 34.20 0.72 22.99
N GLY A 340 34.08 0.25 21.76
CA GLY A 340 32.84 -0.35 21.28
C GLY A 340 32.88 -0.67 19.78
N ASP A 341 32.32 -1.81 19.43
CA ASP A 341 32.19 -2.27 18.04
C ASP A 341 30.71 -2.39 17.67
N ILE A 342 30.43 -2.23 16.38
CA ILE A 342 29.09 -2.43 15.79
C ILE A 342 29.20 -3.57 14.81
N ALA A 343 28.37 -4.58 14.96
CA ALA A 343 28.32 -5.72 14.06
C ALA A 343 26.94 -5.91 13.43
N LEU A 344 26.91 -6.47 12.22
CA LEU A 344 25.72 -6.81 11.45
C LEU A 344 25.75 -8.28 11.03
N ASP A 345 24.58 -8.92 11.06
CA ASP A 345 24.39 -10.29 10.61
C ASP A 345 22.97 -10.54 10.07
N ASP A 346 22.80 -11.63 9.32
CA ASP A 346 21.51 -12.14 8.83
C ASP A 346 20.62 -11.06 8.19
N VAL A 347 21.21 -10.25 7.29
CA VAL A 347 20.47 -9.24 6.53
C VAL A 347 19.56 -9.92 5.51
N SER A 348 18.29 -9.57 5.52
CA SER A 348 17.28 -10.06 4.58
C SER A 348 16.28 -9.00 4.17
N LEU A 349 15.79 -9.11 2.95
CA LEU A 349 14.76 -8.25 2.37
C LEU A 349 13.55 -9.11 2.00
N VAL A 350 12.40 -8.83 2.61
CA VAL A 350 11.14 -9.55 2.31
C VAL A 350 10.09 -8.56 1.80
N ASP A 351 9.16 -9.05 0.98
CA ASP A 351 8.06 -8.23 0.49
C ASP A 351 7.11 -7.87 1.64
N GLY A 352 6.59 -6.65 1.62
CA GLY A 352 5.66 -6.14 2.62
C GLY A 352 6.27 -5.13 3.58
N THR A 353 5.45 -4.68 4.52
CA THR A 353 5.87 -3.78 5.60
C THR A 353 6.30 -4.55 6.84
N CYS A 354 7.09 -3.91 7.68
CA CYS A 354 7.36 -4.34 9.05
C CYS A 354 7.43 -3.12 9.99
N PRO A 355 7.16 -3.32 11.30
CA PRO A 355 7.38 -2.26 12.27
C PRO A 355 8.86 -1.92 12.35
N SER A 356 9.20 -0.67 12.62
CA SER A 356 10.59 -0.32 12.97
C SER A 356 10.96 -0.95 14.32
N VAL A 357 11.99 -1.79 14.30
CA VAL A 357 12.50 -2.51 15.48
C VAL A 357 14.00 -2.19 15.63
N PRO A 358 14.53 -1.93 16.82
CA PRO A 358 13.77 -1.67 18.04
C PRO A 358 12.99 -0.35 17.96
N ARG A 359 12.06 -0.14 18.91
CA ARG A 359 11.20 1.06 18.91
C ARG A 359 11.99 2.37 18.97
N GLU A 360 13.12 2.36 19.63
CA GLU A 360 14.03 3.51 19.75
C GLU A 360 14.64 3.95 18.42
N ALA A 361 14.64 3.05 17.44
CA ALA A 361 15.11 3.34 16.09
C ALA A 361 14.00 3.84 15.15
N SER A 362 12.74 3.81 15.60
CA SER A 362 11.60 4.29 14.80
C SER A 362 11.56 5.81 14.76
N ARG A 363 11.03 6.35 13.66
CA ARG A 363 10.75 7.78 13.54
C ARG A 363 9.57 8.16 14.44
N LYS A 364 9.58 9.40 14.87
CA LYS A 364 8.47 9.97 15.63
C LYS A 364 7.20 9.99 14.78
N GLY A 365 6.17 9.28 15.25
CA GLY A 365 4.93 9.08 14.54
C GLY A 365 4.75 7.68 13.93
N ASP A 366 5.81 6.91 13.73
CA ASP A 366 5.68 5.51 13.33
C ASP A 366 4.94 4.70 14.40
N CYS A 367 4.02 3.83 13.98
CA CYS A 367 3.27 3.00 14.90
C CYS A 367 2.67 1.75 14.25
N ALA A 368 3.01 0.59 14.80
CA ALA A 368 2.35 -0.69 14.47
C ALA A 368 1.28 -1.07 15.51
N PHE A 369 0.96 -0.21 16.45
CA PHE A 369 -0.07 -0.40 17.50
C PHE A 369 0.08 -1.68 18.35
N LEU A 370 1.13 -2.46 18.19
CA LEU A 370 1.30 -3.75 18.89
C LEU A 370 1.38 -3.60 20.41
N VAL A 371 1.97 -2.52 20.90
CA VAL A 371 2.17 -2.26 22.34
C VAL A 371 1.25 -1.14 22.86
N ASP A 372 1.29 0.02 22.20
CA ASP A 372 0.54 1.21 22.57
C ASP A 372 0.17 2.04 21.32
N MET A 373 -0.20 3.29 21.50
CA MET A 373 -0.56 4.22 20.42
C MET A 373 0.63 5.09 19.94
N CYS A 374 1.87 4.82 20.36
CA CYS A 374 3.10 5.48 19.93
C CYS A 374 3.05 7.03 19.99
N GLY A 375 2.30 7.57 20.93
CA GLY A 375 2.10 9.01 21.08
C GLY A 375 1.00 9.61 20.19
N TRP A 376 0.32 8.81 19.36
CA TRP A 376 -0.91 9.23 18.68
C TRP A 376 -2.00 9.47 19.72
N GLN A 377 -2.82 10.48 19.49
CA GLN A 377 -3.89 10.88 20.40
C GLN A 377 -5.21 10.94 19.66
N GLU A 378 -6.25 10.39 20.26
CA GLU A 378 -7.59 10.58 19.77
C GLU A 378 -8.11 11.95 20.18
N ILE A 379 -8.64 12.70 19.23
CA ILE A 379 -9.38 13.92 19.45
C ILE A 379 -10.75 13.76 18.82
N TYR A 380 -11.79 13.91 19.63
CA TYR A 380 -13.16 13.99 19.15
C TYR A 380 -13.87 15.15 19.85
N GLU A 381 -14.71 15.81 19.10
CA GLU A 381 -15.60 16.79 19.70
C GLU A 381 -16.61 16.01 20.54
N LYS A 382 -16.54 16.18 21.86
CA LYS A 382 -17.47 15.57 22.78
C LYS A 382 -18.88 16.12 22.51
N LEU A 383 -19.64 15.41 21.70
CA LEU A 383 -21.08 15.71 21.52
C LEU A 383 -21.89 15.43 22.79
N ARG A 384 -21.35 14.64 23.75
CA ARG A 384 -21.93 14.31 25.06
C ARG A 384 -20.84 13.95 26.07
N GLU A 385 -21.01 14.33 27.33
CA GLU A 385 -20.02 14.18 28.43
C GLU A 385 -19.53 12.75 28.71
N ASN A 386 -20.22 11.71 28.23
CA ASN A 386 -19.88 10.28 28.46
C ASN A 386 -19.81 9.45 27.18
N SER A 387 -19.52 10.05 26.03
CA SER A 387 -19.35 9.28 24.80
C SER A 387 -18.07 8.42 24.86
N PRO A 388 -18.12 7.13 24.51
CA PRO A 388 -16.93 6.29 24.43
C PRO A 388 -15.99 6.79 23.32
N PRO A 389 -14.69 6.42 23.37
CA PRO A 389 -13.77 6.72 22.29
C PRO A 389 -14.26 6.11 20.98
N LEU A 390 -14.07 6.84 19.87
CA LEU A 390 -14.44 6.39 18.53
C LEU A 390 -13.38 5.48 17.92
N TRP A 391 -12.09 5.78 18.18
CA TRP A 391 -10.98 4.94 17.80
C TRP A 391 -10.55 4.05 18.98
N MET A 392 -10.51 2.75 18.74
CA MET A 392 -10.13 1.76 19.74
C MET A 392 -8.97 0.91 19.24
N ARG A 393 -7.97 0.72 20.10
CA ARG A 393 -6.91 -0.25 19.87
C ARG A 393 -7.44 -1.64 20.21
N VAL A 394 -7.57 -2.51 19.22
CA VAL A 394 -8.18 -3.84 19.35
C VAL A 394 -7.27 -4.92 18.76
N SER A 395 -7.41 -6.16 19.25
CA SER A 395 -6.84 -7.35 18.63
C SER A 395 -7.92 -8.08 17.83
N GLY A 396 -7.58 -8.46 16.61
CA GLY A 396 -8.51 -9.15 15.72
C GLY A 396 -8.64 -10.64 16.03
N ASP A 397 -9.85 -11.18 15.86
CA ASP A 397 -10.13 -12.61 15.97
C ASP A 397 -10.17 -13.32 14.60
N GLY A 398 -10.01 -12.54 13.51
CA GLY A 398 -10.05 -13.02 12.14
C GLY A 398 -11.46 -13.19 11.58
N THR A 399 -12.48 -12.69 12.28
CA THR A 399 -13.84 -12.63 11.74
C THR A 399 -14.01 -11.50 10.75
N HIS A 400 -15.10 -11.54 9.97
CA HIS A 400 -15.41 -10.55 8.94
C HIS A 400 -15.47 -9.10 9.47
N LEU A 401 -16.00 -8.90 10.67
CA LEU A 401 -16.14 -7.58 11.31
C LEU A 401 -15.04 -7.27 12.32
N ASN A 402 -14.10 -8.17 12.51
CA ASN A 402 -12.93 -7.98 13.37
C ASN A 402 -11.71 -8.66 12.73
N PRO A 403 -11.18 -8.09 11.63
CA PRO A 403 -10.04 -8.66 10.91
C PRO A 403 -8.85 -8.81 11.85
N ARG A 404 -7.92 -9.69 11.51
CA ARG A 404 -6.63 -9.73 12.18
C ARG A 404 -5.83 -8.47 11.83
N GLY A 405 -5.01 -8.00 12.76
CA GLY A 405 -4.07 -6.92 12.50
C GLY A 405 -3.18 -7.26 11.30
N HIS A 406 -2.77 -6.25 10.55
CA HIS A 406 -1.92 -6.43 9.38
C HIS A 406 -0.56 -6.99 9.81
N THR A 407 0.07 -6.39 10.80
CA THR A 407 1.30 -6.91 11.40
C THR A 407 1.00 -7.63 12.72
N TYR A 408 1.75 -8.69 13.00
CA TYR A 408 1.64 -9.42 14.24
C TYR A 408 3.00 -9.90 14.74
N THR A 409 3.09 -10.06 16.07
CA THR A 409 4.26 -10.65 16.73
C THR A 409 3.84 -11.88 17.52
N MET A 410 4.62 -12.97 17.39
CA MET A 410 4.42 -14.18 18.19
C MET A 410 5.19 -14.03 19.50
N THR A 411 4.49 -14.16 20.62
CA THR A 411 5.08 -14.17 21.96
C THR A 411 4.87 -15.54 22.63
N ARG A 412 5.51 -15.75 23.79
CA ARG A 412 5.25 -16.96 24.60
C ARG A 412 3.79 -17.05 25.09
N ALA A 413 3.09 -15.92 25.17
CA ALA A 413 1.69 -15.82 25.58
C ALA A 413 0.70 -15.97 24.39
N GLY A 414 1.19 -16.03 23.15
CA GLY A 414 0.39 -16.11 21.95
C GLY A 414 0.69 -15.00 20.94
N ARG A 415 -0.22 -14.83 19.98
CA ARG A 415 -0.14 -13.82 18.93
C ARG A 415 -0.57 -12.45 19.45
N LEU A 416 0.23 -11.43 19.19
CA LEU A 416 -0.13 -10.02 19.35
C LEU A 416 -0.35 -9.42 17.96
N ASP A 417 -1.56 -8.96 17.68
CA ASP A 417 -2.00 -8.41 16.40
C ASP A 417 -2.93 -7.22 16.57
N PHE A 418 -2.50 -6.24 17.37
CA PHE A 418 -3.29 -5.05 17.66
C PHE A 418 -3.24 -4.04 16.52
N TYR A 419 -4.37 -3.40 16.27
CA TYR A 419 -4.55 -2.32 15.30
C TYR A 419 -5.57 -1.29 15.81
N MET A 420 -5.73 -0.16 15.11
CA MET A 420 -6.75 0.84 15.43
C MET A 420 -8.02 0.59 14.63
N LYS A 421 -9.14 0.46 15.33
CA LYS A 421 -10.48 0.29 14.75
C LYS A 421 -11.38 1.45 15.14
N PHE A 422 -12.05 2.06 14.15
CA PHE A 422 -13.09 3.04 14.37
C PHE A 422 -14.43 2.32 14.63
N ASP A 423 -15.05 2.62 15.76
CA ASP A 423 -16.30 1.97 16.16
C ASP A 423 -17.50 2.53 15.41
N THR A 424 -17.96 1.80 14.41
CA THR A 424 -19.17 2.12 13.65
C THR A 424 -20.42 1.45 14.24
N SER A 425 -20.28 0.51 15.17
CA SER A 425 -21.35 -0.32 15.68
C SER A 425 -22.14 0.32 16.84
N ASN A 426 -21.62 1.41 17.41
CA ASN A 426 -22.27 2.08 18.51
C ASN A 426 -23.47 2.88 18.00
N PHE A 427 -24.68 2.44 18.33
CA PHE A 427 -25.94 3.08 17.93
C PHE A 427 -26.12 4.52 18.45
N GLN A 428 -25.27 4.98 19.35
CA GLN A 428 -25.27 6.37 19.83
C GLN A 428 -24.60 7.33 18.85
N HIS A 429 -23.85 6.81 17.87
CA HIS A 429 -23.19 7.62 16.85
C HIS A 429 -24.12 7.79 15.65
N ALA A 430 -24.35 9.05 15.30
CA ALA A 430 -25.10 9.40 14.09
C ALA A 430 -24.27 9.11 12.82
N SER A 431 -24.93 9.01 11.67
CA SER A 431 -24.21 9.07 10.39
C SER A 431 -23.45 10.41 10.30
N LEU A 432 -22.22 10.37 9.74
CA LEU A 432 -21.27 11.48 9.64
C LEU A 432 -20.51 11.84 10.93
N ASP A 433 -20.67 11.08 12.02
CA ASP A 433 -19.78 11.21 13.16
C ASP A 433 -18.32 10.95 12.75
N ARG A 434 -17.41 11.74 13.32
CA ARG A 434 -16.00 11.76 12.97
C ARG A 434 -15.13 11.52 14.18
N GLY A 435 -14.16 10.63 14.03
CA GLY A 435 -13.09 10.41 15.01
C GLY A 435 -11.73 10.69 14.38
N MET A 436 -10.90 11.44 15.07
CA MET A 436 -9.61 11.88 14.56
C MET A 436 -8.47 11.38 15.46
N LEU A 437 -7.50 10.70 14.84
CA LEU A 437 -6.22 10.35 15.44
C LEU A 437 -5.19 11.38 15.00
N ILE A 438 -4.52 12.03 15.95
CA ILE A 438 -3.49 13.04 15.67
C ILE A 438 -2.14 12.52 16.07
N SER A 439 -1.16 12.67 15.17
CA SER A 439 0.24 12.29 15.40
C SER A 439 0.91 13.18 16.44
N PRO A 440 2.03 12.74 17.04
CA PRO A 440 2.99 13.67 17.63
C PRO A 440 3.41 14.74 16.62
N VAL A 441 3.96 15.86 17.09
CA VAL A 441 4.59 16.86 16.20
C VAL A 441 5.71 16.19 15.44
N LEU A 442 5.68 16.27 14.11
CA LEU A 442 6.68 15.67 13.23
C LEU A 442 8.01 16.44 13.34
N GLU A 443 9.10 15.72 13.18
CA GLU A 443 10.43 16.31 13.14
C GLU A 443 10.66 17.06 11.83
N THR A 444 11.49 18.09 11.85
CA THR A 444 11.89 18.77 10.62
C THR A 444 12.92 17.93 9.89
N THR A 445 12.67 17.64 8.62
CA THR A 445 13.52 16.83 7.74
C THR A 445 14.01 17.64 6.54
N ASN A 446 15.07 17.18 5.89
CA ASN A 446 15.60 17.82 4.68
C ASN A 446 14.71 17.58 3.47
N LEU A 447 13.96 16.49 3.46
CA LEU A 447 13.04 16.09 2.41
C LEU A 447 11.60 16.02 2.92
N PRO A 448 10.59 16.21 2.06
CA PRO A 448 9.19 16.00 2.43
C PRO A 448 8.92 14.59 2.94
N TYR A 449 8.05 14.46 3.91
CA TYR A 449 7.61 13.16 4.37
C TYR A 449 6.71 12.46 3.36
N CYS A 450 6.83 11.15 3.34
CA CYS A 450 5.87 10.22 2.76
C CYS A 450 5.26 9.40 3.89
N LEU A 451 4.00 9.65 4.19
CA LEU A 451 3.22 8.86 5.13
C LEU A 451 2.72 7.61 4.43
N SER A 452 2.84 6.47 5.07
CA SER A 452 2.20 5.24 4.65
C SER A 452 1.54 4.53 5.82
N PHE A 453 0.46 3.80 5.54
CA PHE A 453 -0.24 2.97 6.51
C PHE A 453 -1.07 1.91 5.78
N TRP A 454 -1.48 0.89 6.51
CA TRP A 454 -2.46 -0.07 6.04
C TRP A 454 -3.85 0.31 6.53
N ALA A 455 -4.83 0.19 5.66
CA ALA A 455 -6.21 0.49 5.97
C ALA A 455 -7.14 -0.66 5.56
N PHE A 456 -8.26 -0.77 6.27
CA PHE A 456 -9.28 -1.79 6.05
C PHE A 456 -10.65 -1.12 6.11
N LEU A 457 -11.39 -1.17 5.00
CA LEU A 457 -12.73 -0.60 4.87
C LEU A 457 -13.68 -1.67 4.35
N LEU A 458 -14.58 -2.13 5.20
CA LEU A 458 -15.50 -3.22 4.89
C LEU A 458 -16.93 -2.92 5.31
N SER A 459 -17.89 -3.16 4.42
CA SER A 459 -19.33 -3.18 4.72
C SER A 459 -19.81 -4.60 4.91
N SER A 460 -20.73 -4.80 5.86
CA SER A 460 -21.47 -6.06 6.00
C SER A 460 -22.60 -6.20 4.97
N THR A 461 -23.04 -5.08 4.40
CA THR A 461 -24.14 -4.98 3.43
C THR A 461 -23.63 -4.37 2.14
N ALA A 462 -23.73 -5.09 1.03
CA ALA A 462 -23.30 -4.57 -0.25
C ALA A 462 -24.13 -3.33 -0.64
N GLY A 463 -23.42 -2.24 -1.00
CA GLY A 463 -24.02 -1.03 -1.52
C GLY A 463 -24.43 0.03 -0.48
N GLU A 464 -24.25 -0.23 0.82
CA GLU A 464 -24.46 0.81 1.83
C GLU A 464 -23.19 1.58 2.12
N PRO A 465 -23.26 2.94 2.22
CA PRO A 465 -22.09 3.77 2.50
C PRO A 465 -21.53 3.50 3.90
N ILE A 466 -20.31 3.03 3.98
CA ILE A 466 -19.63 2.76 5.26
C ILE A 466 -18.96 3.99 5.87
N GLY A 467 -18.77 5.03 5.06
CA GLY A 467 -17.96 6.19 5.40
C GLY A 467 -16.58 6.16 4.74
N GLY A 468 -15.58 6.74 5.38
CA GLY A 468 -14.26 6.83 4.77
C GLY A 468 -13.16 7.20 5.74
N ILE A 469 -11.96 7.28 5.22
CA ILE A 469 -10.75 7.77 5.90
C ILE A 469 -10.22 8.99 5.17
N LEU A 470 -9.86 10.02 5.93
CA LEU A 470 -9.17 11.22 5.44
C LEU A 470 -7.82 11.36 6.13
N VAL A 471 -6.85 11.86 5.41
CA VAL A 471 -5.58 12.30 5.98
C VAL A 471 -5.46 13.81 5.82
N LYS A 472 -5.23 14.49 6.93
CA LYS A 472 -5.07 15.95 6.99
C LYS A 472 -3.69 16.30 7.51
N LEU A 473 -3.13 17.38 6.98
CA LEU A 473 -1.99 18.06 7.58
C LEU A 473 -2.51 19.18 8.47
N ILE A 474 -2.07 19.21 9.71
CA ILE A 474 -2.35 20.29 10.68
C ILE A 474 -1.07 21.09 10.84
N ARG A 475 -1.14 22.40 10.53
CA ARG A 475 -0.03 23.32 10.64
C ARG A 475 0.11 23.88 12.05
N SER A 476 1.24 24.52 12.31
CA SER A 476 1.53 25.16 13.61
C SER A 476 0.55 26.27 14.00
N ASP A 477 -0.15 26.87 13.03
CA ASP A 477 -1.22 27.87 13.23
C ASP A 477 -2.61 27.24 13.42
N ASN A 478 -2.69 25.90 13.54
CA ASN A 478 -3.91 25.09 13.61
C ASN A 478 -4.77 25.12 12.33
N THR A 479 -4.28 25.63 11.22
CA THR A 479 -4.94 25.41 9.92
C THR A 479 -4.75 23.99 9.47
N SER A 480 -5.72 23.42 8.76
CA SER A 480 -5.62 22.06 8.23
C SER A 480 -5.96 22.01 6.74
N SER A 481 -5.32 21.09 6.03
CA SER A 481 -5.64 20.77 4.65
C SER A 481 -5.78 19.27 4.46
N ILE A 482 -6.77 18.84 3.69
CA ILE A 482 -6.95 17.43 3.31
C ILE A 482 -5.90 17.10 2.24
N LEU A 483 -5.15 16.03 2.47
CA LEU A 483 -4.13 15.57 1.53
C LEU A 483 -4.52 14.27 0.82
N TRP A 484 -5.43 13.51 1.40
CA TRP A 484 -5.82 12.20 0.88
C TRP A 484 -7.17 11.81 1.46
N ARG A 485 -7.98 11.14 0.65
CA ARG A 485 -9.29 10.64 1.04
C ARG A 485 -9.59 9.33 0.32
N LEU A 486 -10.18 8.38 1.03
CA LEU A 486 -10.71 7.16 0.47
C LEU A 486 -12.01 6.78 1.18
N ASN A 487 -13.07 6.59 0.41
CA ASN A 487 -14.39 6.30 0.92
C ASN A 487 -14.84 4.88 0.54
N ASN A 488 -15.86 4.42 1.23
CA ASN A 488 -16.63 3.22 0.96
C ASN A 488 -15.88 1.88 0.98
N HIS A 489 -16.60 0.83 0.64
CA HIS A 489 -16.13 -0.55 0.69
C HIS A 489 -14.93 -0.79 -0.24
N GLN A 490 -13.87 -1.37 0.32
CA GLN A 490 -12.58 -1.59 -0.36
C GLN A 490 -12.17 -3.05 -0.39
N ASP A 491 -13.08 -3.97 -0.47
CA ASP A 491 -12.87 -5.40 -0.29
C ASP A 491 -12.56 -5.82 1.16
N SER A 492 -12.56 -7.12 1.43
CA SER A 492 -12.36 -7.65 2.78
C SER A 492 -10.88 -7.92 3.08
N ARG A 493 -10.02 -6.93 2.81
CA ARG A 493 -8.57 -7.03 3.01
C ARG A 493 -7.96 -5.71 3.41
N TRP A 494 -6.78 -5.77 3.98
CA TRP A 494 -5.92 -4.61 4.18
C TRP A 494 -5.39 -4.13 2.84
N PHE A 495 -5.38 -2.83 2.61
CA PHE A 495 -4.76 -2.19 1.45
C PHE A 495 -3.74 -1.14 1.90
N TYR A 496 -2.72 -0.98 1.09
CA TYR A 496 -1.64 -0.05 1.36
C TYR A 496 -2.00 1.36 0.92
N ALA A 497 -1.92 2.32 1.85
CA ALA A 497 -2.10 3.74 1.61
C ALA A 497 -0.76 4.47 1.68
N GLN A 498 -0.53 5.42 0.77
CA GLN A 498 0.67 6.24 0.73
C GLN A 498 0.33 7.66 0.30
N ILE A 499 0.88 8.66 1.02
CA ILE A 499 0.53 10.07 0.88
C ILE A 499 1.77 10.93 1.00
N GLY A 500 2.04 11.80 0.01
CA GLY A 500 3.05 12.85 0.11
C GLY A 500 2.61 13.96 1.05
N LEU A 501 3.45 14.31 2.02
CA LEU A 501 3.19 15.43 2.92
C LEU A 501 3.99 16.65 2.44
N PRO A 502 3.40 17.85 2.37
CA PRO A 502 4.17 19.08 2.18
C PRO A 502 5.22 19.25 3.28
N GLN A 503 6.35 19.84 2.95
CA GLN A 503 7.39 20.13 3.95
C GLN A 503 6.98 21.32 4.81
N GLU A 504 6.58 21.05 6.03
CA GLU A 504 6.06 22.04 6.97
C GLU A 504 6.73 21.86 8.34
N VAL A 505 7.09 22.96 8.97
CA VAL A 505 7.75 22.96 10.29
C VAL A 505 6.71 22.79 11.39
N ASN A 506 6.98 21.93 12.36
CA ASN A 506 6.11 21.66 13.52
C ASN A 506 4.68 21.26 13.13
N SER A 507 4.53 20.56 12.03
CA SER A 507 3.25 20.05 11.57
C SER A 507 2.87 18.72 12.27
N ARG A 508 1.59 18.38 12.19
CA ARG A 508 1.05 17.09 12.63
C ARG A 508 0.21 16.50 11.52
N VAL A 509 0.09 15.19 11.51
CA VAL A 509 -0.86 14.49 10.66
C VAL A 509 -2.07 14.09 11.48
N ALA A 510 -3.25 14.26 10.91
CA ALA A 510 -4.48 13.71 11.43
C ALA A 510 -5.03 12.66 10.48
N ILE A 511 -5.37 11.47 11.01
CA ILE A 511 -6.12 10.44 10.31
C ILE A 511 -7.55 10.46 10.87
N GLU A 512 -8.49 10.87 10.06
CA GLU A 512 -9.89 11.03 10.45
C GLU A 512 -10.73 9.94 9.80
N ALA A 513 -11.51 9.22 10.58
CA ALA A 513 -12.56 8.34 10.08
C ALA A 513 -13.91 9.04 10.13
N ILE A 514 -14.71 8.84 9.09
CA ILE A 514 -16.07 9.34 8.99
C ILE A 514 -17.01 8.13 8.93
N LYS A 515 -18.02 8.11 9.81
CA LYS A 515 -19.05 7.07 9.81
C LYS A 515 -20.06 7.34 8.69
N GLY A 516 -20.30 6.33 7.85
CA GLY A 516 -21.39 6.35 6.87
C GLY A 516 -22.74 5.95 7.47
N ALA A 517 -23.72 5.70 6.61
CA ALA A 517 -25.06 5.26 7.01
C ALA A 517 -25.10 3.82 7.51
N GLU A 518 -24.17 2.96 7.08
CA GLU A 518 -24.09 1.55 7.47
C GLU A 518 -23.69 1.42 8.95
N SER A 519 -24.49 0.63 9.71
CA SER A 519 -24.28 0.43 11.15
C SER A 519 -23.30 -0.70 11.47
N ARG A 520 -22.96 -1.55 10.49
CA ARG A 520 -22.07 -2.71 10.67
C ARG A 520 -20.94 -2.68 9.67
N SER A 521 -20.16 -1.63 9.71
CA SER A 521 -18.95 -1.47 8.90
C SER A 521 -17.70 -1.59 9.75
N VAL A 522 -16.56 -1.83 9.09
CA VAL A 522 -15.24 -1.80 9.70
C VAL A 522 -14.44 -0.73 9.00
N ILE A 523 -13.93 0.21 9.77
CA ILE A 523 -12.90 1.16 9.36
C ILE A 523 -11.73 0.93 10.30
N ALA A 524 -10.58 0.54 9.77
CA ALA A 524 -9.41 0.24 10.59
C ALA A 524 -8.12 0.69 9.90
N ILE A 525 -7.09 0.98 10.71
CA ILE A 525 -5.74 1.31 10.25
C ILE A 525 -4.69 0.57 11.07
N ASP A 526 -3.54 0.31 10.44
CA ASP A 526 -2.39 -0.35 11.05
C ASP A 526 -1.08 0.12 10.39
N ASP A 527 0.06 -0.16 11.03
CA ASP A 527 1.41 0.00 10.49
C ASP A 527 1.70 1.38 9.88
N ILE A 528 1.50 2.43 10.65
CA ILE A 528 1.83 3.79 10.23
C ILE A 528 3.35 3.97 10.17
N THR A 529 3.86 4.47 9.04
CA THR A 529 5.28 4.76 8.83
C THR A 529 5.49 6.10 8.12
N PHE A 530 6.52 6.83 8.54
CA PHE A 530 6.97 8.07 7.91
C PHE A 530 8.34 7.85 7.27
N THR A 531 8.42 8.05 5.96
CA THR A 531 9.67 8.00 5.20
C THR A 531 9.92 9.34 4.52
N THR A 532 11.13 9.56 4.02
CA THR A 532 11.50 10.79 3.29
C THR A 532 12.07 10.45 1.91
N PRO A 533 11.27 9.83 1.00
CA PRO A 533 11.69 9.58 -0.35
C PRO A 533 11.69 10.88 -1.18
N PHE A 534 12.48 10.92 -2.25
CA PHE A 534 12.47 12.05 -3.18
C PHE A 534 11.15 12.19 -3.94
N LYS A 535 10.42 11.12 -4.11
CA LYS A 535 9.09 11.11 -4.73
C LYS A 535 8.17 10.17 -3.96
N CYS A 536 7.08 10.71 -3.46
CA CYS A 536 6.01 9.97 -2.83
C CYS A 536 4.84 9.86 -3.81
N ILE A 537 4.46 8.65 -4.15
CA ILE A 537 3.34 8.39 -5.07
C ILE A 537 2.10 8.06 -4.24
N GLY A 538 1.02 8.82 -4.44
CA GLY A 538 -0.26 8.57 -3.77
C GLY A 538 -0.81 7.18 -4.09
N LYS A 539 -1.19 6.43 -3.06
CA LYS A 539 -1.81 5.09 -3.17
C LYS A 539 -3.01 4.96 -2.23
N PRO A 540 -3.98 4.11 -2.53
CA PRO A 540 -4.21 3.48 -3.84
C PRO A 540 -4.54 4.52 -4.91
N THR A 541 -4.43 4.19 -6.19
CA THR A 541 -4.69 5.11 -7.32
C THR A 541 -6.11 5.67 -7.35
N ARG A 542 -7.05 4.96 -6.73
CA ARG A 542 -8.44 5.41 -6.54
C ARG A 542 -8.63 6.44 -5.42
N ALA A 543 -7.64 6.63 -4.55
CA ALA A 543 -7.72 7.67 -3.53
C ALA A 543 -7.74 9.07 -4.14
N LEU A 544 -8.45 9.96 -3.48
CA LEU A 544 -8.57 11.36 -3.86
C LEU A 544 -7.42 12.12 -3.21
N THR A 545 -6.53 12.66 -4.01
CA THR A 545 -5.28 13.29 -3.54
C THR A 545 -5.12 14.74 -3.98
N ALA A 546 -5.85 15.18 -4.99
CA ALA A 546 -5.80 16.56 -5.46
C ALA A 546 -6.84 17.43 -4.74
N LEU A 547 -6.50 18.70 -4.55
CA LEU A 547 -7.44 19.69 -4.05
C LEU A 547 -8.66 19.77 -4.99
N GLY A 548 -9.86 19.59 -4.43
CA GLY A 548 -11.11 19.59 -5.17
C GLY A 548 -11.56 18.21 -5.67
N ASP A 549 -10.76 17.17 -5.55
CA ASP A 549 -11.22 15.80 -5.82
C ASP A 549 -12.38 15.42 -4.91
N CYS A 550 -13.42 14.80 -5.47
CA CYS A 550 -14.57 14.34 -4.71
C CYS A 550 -15.34 13.24 -5.42
N ALA A 551 -15.65 12.16 -4.70
CA ALA A 551 -16.55 11.10 -5.14
C ALA A 551 -17.95 11.24 -4.52
N PHE A 552 -18.25 12.29 -3.77
CA PHE A 552 -19.55 12.60 -3.14
C PHE A 552 -20.18 11.47 -2.32
N ASP A 553 -19.44 10.45 -2.01
CA ASP A 553 -19.94 9.25 -1.31
C ASP A 553 -20.48 9.52 0.09
N VAL A 554 -19.94 10.52 0.77
CA VAL A 554 -20.25 10.83 2.17
C VAL A 554 -20.73 12.26 2.34
N ASP A 555 -20.05 13.22 1.71
CA ASP A 555 -20.32 14.64 1.81
C ASP A 555 -19.93 15.38 0.53
N LEU A 556 -20.02 16.70 0.53
CA LEU A 556 -19.59 17.56 -0.60
C LEU A 556 -18.06 17.74 -0.64
N CYS A 557 -17.27 17.02 0.17
CA CYS A 557 -15.86 17.25 0.37
C CYS A 557 -15.61 18.73 0.76
N ASP A 558 -14.80 19.45 -0.02
CA ASP A 558 -14.57 20.89 0.17
C ASP A 558 -15.40 21.75 -0.80
N TRP A 559 -16.32 21.14 -1.56
CA TRP A 559 -17.22 21.85 -2.46
C TRP A 559 -18.37 22.53 -1.71
N LYS A 560 -18.83 23.66 -2.21
CA LYS A 560 -19.90 24.44 -1.60
C LYS A 560 -21.07 24.65 -2.55
N SER A 561 -22.25 24.21 -2.16
CA SER A 561 -23.48 24.54 -2.90
C SER A 561 -23.88 25.99 -2.62
N VAL A 562 -23.92 26.82 -3.67
CA VAL A 562 -24.27 28.24 -3.60
C VAL A 562 -25.70 28.44 -4.10
N THR A 563 -26.48 29.18 -3.34
CA THR A 563 -27.87 29.51 -3.67
C THR A 563 -28.04 31.01 -3.77
N PHE A 564 -28.74 31.48 -4.82
CA PHE A 564 -28.96 32.93 -5.07
C PHE A 564 -30.18 33.45 -4.34
N THR A 565 -31.17 32.60 -4.07
CA THR A 565 -32.39 32.91 -3.32
C THR A 565 -32.76 31.76 -2.40
N SER A 566 -33.66 32.01 -1.44
CA SER A 566 -34.16 30.97 -0.54
C SER A 566 -34.92 29.84 -1.25
N SER A 567 -35.44 30.09 -2.44
CA SER A 567 -36.14 29.13 -3.29
C SER A 567 -35.30 28.55 -4.42
N SER A 568 -34.01 28.90 -4.53
CA SER A 568 -33.12 28.35 -5.54
C SER A 568 -32.87 26.85 -5.29
N PRO A 569 -32.74 26.03 -6.35
CA PRO A 569 -32.35 24.64 -6.21
C PRO A 569 -30.95 24.54 -5.58
N LYS A 570 -30.68 23.40 -4.92
CA LYS A 570 -29.41 23.15 -4.22
C LYS A 570 -28.82 21.85 -4.69
N TRP A 571 -27.50 21.85 -4.83
CA TRP A 571 -26.74 20.62 -4.93
C TRP A 571 -26.71 19.93 -3.57
N ARG A 572 -27.01 18.62 -3.55
CA ARG A 572 -27.09 17.81 -2.33
C ARG A 572 -26.47 16.43 -2.56
N VAL A 573 -25.89 15.86 -1.51
CA VAL A 573 -25.54 14.44 -1.47
C VAL A 573 -26.77 13.64 -0.99
N PRO A 574 -27.07 12.46 -1.54
CA PRO A 574 -28.19 11.64 -1.10
C PRO A 574 -28.11 11.31 0.39
N SER A 575 -29.21 11.45 1.10
CA SER A 575 -29.30 11.08 2.51
C SER A 575 -30.64 10.42 2.81
N GLY A 576 -30.60 9.24 3.41
CA GLY A 576 -31.82 8.52 3.84
C GLY A 576 -32.74 8.16 2.65
N GLN A 577 -34.04 8.54 2.75
CA GLN A 577 -35.05 8.28 1.72
C GLN A 577 -35.08 9.33 0.60
N ALA A 578 -34.38 10.44 0.74
CA ALA A 578 -34.32 11.50 -0.27
C ALA A 578 -33.24 11.19 -1.30
N ARG A 579 -33.49 10.21 -2.17
CA ARG A 579 -32.56 9.79 -3.24
C ARG A 579 -33.32 9.73 -4.55
N PRO A 580 -32.74 10.18 -5.67
CA PRO A 580 -33.28 9.87 -6.99
C PRO A 580 -33.29 8.33 -7.14
N ALA A 581 -34.48 7.74 -7.14
CA ALA A 581 -34.64 6.27 -7.14
C ALA A 581 -34.13 5.59 -8.43
N THR A 582 -33.92 6.39 -9.47
CA THR A 582 -33.52 5.94 -10.82
C THR A 582 -32.01 5.95 -11.06
N VAL A 583 -31.23 6.69 -10.22
CA VAL A 583 -29.80 6.84 -10.43
C VAL A 583 -29.01 5.91 -9.50
N LYS A 584 -28.06 5.20 -10.08
CA LYS A 584 -27.07 4.41 -9.36
C LYS A 584 -25.75 5.16 -9.34
N ASP A 585 -24.96 4.97 -8.31
CA ASP A 585 -23.61 5.47 -8.21
C ASP A 585 -22.75 5.02 -9.40
N HIS A 586 -21.88 5.88 -9.90
CA HIS A 586 -21.04 5.57 -11.06
C HIS A 586 -19.99 4.50 -10.74
N THR A 587 -19.31 4.62 -9.60
CA THR A 587 -18.20 3.72 -9.23
C THR A 587 -18.68 2.34 -8.82
N PHE A 588 -19.74 2.24 -8.00
CA PHE A 588 -20.21 0.99 -7.41
C PHE A 588 -21.42 0.39 -8.12
N ASN A 589 -22.09 1.15 -8.99
CA ASN A 589 -23.29 0.76 -9.73
C ASN A 589 -24.43 0.26 -8.82
N VAL A 590 -24.56 0.83 -7.63
CA VAL A 590 -25.59 0.49 -6.64
C VAL A 590 -26.47 1.69 -6.32
N PRO A 591 -27.78 1.51 -6.11
CA PRO A 591 -28.65 2.59 -5.68
C PRO A 591 -28.27 3.00 -4.27
N GLY A 592 -28.06 4.30 -4.05
CA GLY A 592 -27.85 4.84 -2.72
C GLY A 592 -26.41 5.03 -2.27
N ALA A 593 -25.41 4.65 -3.08
CA ALA A 593 -24.06 5.13 -2.93
C ALA A 593 -23.95 6.62 -3.32
N GLY A 594 -22.79 7.24 -3.14
CA GLY A 594 -22.66 8.67 -3.18
C GLY A 594 -22.59 9.27 -4.57
N PHE A 595 -23.28 10.34 -4.75
CA PHE A 595 -23.16 11.27 -5.85
C PHE A 595 -23.74 12.61 -5.40
N VAL A 596 -23.45 13.69 -6.09
CA VAL A 596 -24.12 14.97 -5.85
C VAL A 596 -25.20 15.21 -6.90
N TYR A 597 -26.37 15.66 -6.50
CA TYR A 597 -27.50 15.89 -7.40
C TYR A 597 -28.22 17.19 -7.08
N ILE A 598 -28.96 17.70 -8.08
CA ILE A 598 -29.90 18.78 -7.88
C ILE A 598 -31.26 18.18 -7.58
N ASP A 599 -31.80 18.54 -6.42
CA ASP A 599 -33.17 18.20 -6.02
C ASP A 599 -34.14 19.20 -6.68
N VAL A 600 -34.79 18.77 -7.73
CA VAL A 600 -35.74 19.58 -8.48
C VAL A 600 -37.11 18.94 -8.38
N PHE A 601 -37.98 19.56 -7.59
CA PHE A 601 -39.41 19.47 -7.79
C PHE A 601 -39.79 20.62 -8.71
N THR A 602 -40.66 20.39 -9.70
CA THR A 602 -41.10 21.35 -10.69
C THR A 602 -41.03 22.82 -10.21
N LEU A 603 -40.12 23.57 -10.81
CA LEU A 603 -39.98 25.01 -10.54
C LEU A 603 -40.89 25.81 -11.43
N PRO A 604 -41.46 26.95 -10.96
CA PRO A 604 -42.33 27.82 -11.79
C PRO A 604 -41.56 28.46 -12.96
N THR A 605 -40.25 28.60 -12.83
CA THR A 605 -39.35 29.15 -13.86
C THR A 605 -37.98 28.46 -13.74
N ALA A 606 -37.27 28.39 -14.84
CA ALA A 606 -35.88 27.85 -14.84
C ALA A 606 -35.01 28.59 -13.84
N ALA A 607 -34.25 27.89 -13.08
CA ALA A 607 -33.34 28.40 -12.05
C ALA A 607 -31.97 27.74 -12.12
N THR A 608 -30.95 28.50 -11.72
CA THR A 608 -29.54 28.02 -11.73
C THR A 608 -29.09 27.69 -10.30
N ALA A 609 -28.42 26.54 -10.15
CA ALA A 609 -27.71 26.15 -8.95
C ALA A 609 -26.23 26.02 -9.27
N GLU A 610 -25.39 26.52 -8.38
CA GLU A 610 -23.91 26.42 -8.51
C GLU A 610 -23.29 25.58 -7.41
N LEU A 611 -22.31 24.75 -7.81
CA LEU A 611 -21.43 24.01 -6.91
C LEU A 611 -20.01 24.50 -7.13
N HIS A 612 -19.43 25.10 -6.11
CA HIS A 612 -18.11 25.76 -6.15
C HIS A 612 -17.04 24.87 -5.54
N SER A 613 -15.93 24.69 -6.25
CA SER A 613 -14.73 24.04 -5.73
C SER A 613 -14.05 24.87 -4.64
N PRO A 614 -13.12 24.29 -3.86
CA PRO A 614 -12.14 25.11 -3.14
C PRO A 614 -11.34 25.98 -4.11
N THR A 615 -10.77 27.07 -3.58
CA THR A 615 -9.89 27.96 -4.38
C THR A 615 -8.61 27.21 -4.76
N MET A 616 -8.26 27.28 -6.03
CA MET A 616 -7.09 26.66 -6.62
C MET A 616 -6.05 27.70 -7.00
N ASP A 617 -4.77 27.35 -6.85
CA ASP A 617 -3.66 28.23 -7.23
C ASP A 617 -3.70 28.54 -8.73
N GLY A 618 -3.52 29.82 -9.08
CA GLY A 618 -3.33 30.28 -10.44
C GLY A 618 -2.02 29.81 -11.09
N ASN A 619 -1.83 30.15 -12.36
CA ASN A 619 -0.66 29.79 -13.17
C ASN A 619 -0.35 28.30 -13.32
N LYS A 620 -1.31 27.43 -12.98
CA LYS A 620 -1.21 25.97 -13.17
C LYS A 620 -2.40 25.48 -13.96
N SER A 621 -2.12 24.82 -15.09
CA SER A 621 -3.15 24.13 -15.87
C SER A 621 -3.44 22.76 -15.27
N ARG A 622 -4.73 22.44 -15.13
CA ARG A 622 -5.20 21.16 -14.62
C ARG A 622 -6.24 20.54 -15.55
N CYS A 623 -6.21 19.23 -15.66
CA CYS A 623 -7.24 18.47 -16.33
C CYS A 623 -8.35 18.13 -15.35
N PHE A 624 -9.52 18.70 -15.53
CA PHE A 624 -10.73 18.48 -14.75
C PHE A 624 -11.56 17.41 -15.41
N THR A 625 -11.87 16.34 -14.67
CA THR A 625 -12.71 15.23 -15.12
C THR A 625 -13.86 15.01 -14.15
N PHE A 626 -15.00 14.56 -14.67
CA PHE A 626 -16.19 14.26 -13.90
C PHE A 626 -17.12 13.34 -14.65
N TRP A 627 -17.99 12.67 -13.92
CA TRP A 627 -19.09 11.90 -14.50
C TRP A 627 -20.40 12.63 -14.25
N TYR A 628 -21.27 12.67 -15.26
CA TYR A 628 -22.54 13.36 -15.15
C TYR A 628 -23.68 12.53 -15.76
N ALA A 629 -24.88 12.67 -15.21
CA ALA A 629 -26.10 12.06 -15.73
C ALA A 629 -27.28 13.03 -15.55
N THR A 630 -28.36 12.81 -16.33
CA THR A 630 -29.63 13.51 -16.16
C THR A 630 -30.60 12.65 -15.35
N ILE A 631 -31.44 13.27 -14.54
CA ILE A 631 -32.42 12.54 -13.71
C ILE A 631 -33.67 12.20 -14.52
N ASP A 632 -34.13 13.11 -15.36
CA ASP A 632 -35.37 12.99 -16.16
C ASP A 632 -35.13 13.33 -17.64
N GLU A 633 -36.15 13.13 -18.50
CA GLU A 633 -36.07 13.26 -19.96
C GLU A 633 -36.37 14.69 -20.49
N GLU A 634 -36.37 15.70 -19.64
CA GLU A 634 -36.78 17.04 -20.05
C GLU A 634 -35.73 17.79 -20.87
N GLU A 635 -36.20 18.41 -21.98
CA GLU A 635 -35.35 19.21 -22.87
C GLU A 635 -34.99 20.58 -22.27
N GLY A 636 -33.82 21.09 -22.68
CA GLY A 636 -33.41 22.46 -22.36
C GLY A 636 -32.70 22.65 -21.03
N ALA A 637 -32.52 21.61 -20.23
CA ALA A 637 -31.65 21.67 -19.04
C ALA A 637 -30.21 21.84 -19.48
N THR A 638 -29.44 22.71 -18.80
CA THR A 638 -28.03 22.97 -19.12
C THR A 638 -27.13 22.70 -17.94
N LEU A 639 -25.98 22.04 -18.21
CA LEU A 639 -24.90 21.85 -17.27
C LEU A 639 -23.64 22.52 -17.82
N SER A 640 -23.02 23.40 -17.07
CA SER A 640 -21.86 24.15 -17.52
C SER A 640 -20.76 24.19 -16.47
N ILE A 641 -19.51 24.14 -16.92
CA ILE A 641 -18.33 24.29 -16.08
C ILE A 641 -17.74 25.67 -16.33
N TYR A 642 -17.54 26.42 -15.25
CA TYR A 642 -16.96 27.73 -15.27
C TYR A 642 -15.62 27.75 -14.54
N VAL A 643 -14.71 28.58 -15.02
CA VAL A 643 -13.52 29.02 -14.27
C VAL A 643 -13.79 30.45 -13.81
N LYS A 644 -13.93 30.65 -12.50
CA LYS A 644 -14.15 31.96 -11.87
C LYS A 644 -12.89 32.41 -11.14
N SER A 645 -12.33 33.55 -11.54
CA SER A 645 -11.29 34.29 -10.84
C SER A 645 -11.82 35.67 -10.43
N ASN A 646 -11.01 36.50 -9.75
CA ASN A 646 -11.42 37.74 -9.10
C ASN A 646 -12.43 38.65 -9.88
N ASN A 647 -12.36 38.69 -11.22
CA ASN A 647 -13.26 39.53 -12.04
C ASN A 647 -13.74 38.86 -13.33
N THR A 648 -13.38 37.57 -13.55
CA THR A 648 -13.73 36.87 -14.79
C THR A 648 -14.47 35.55 -14.47
N SER A 649 -15.44 35.24 -15.31
CA SER A 649 -16.17 33.98 -15.26
C SER A 649 -16.28 33.45 -16.69
N ASN A 650 -15.49 32.44 -17.00
CA ASN A 650 -15.40 31.85 -18.33
C ASN A 650 -15.99 30.45 -18.35
N ILE A 651 -16.92 30.22 -19.27
CA ILE A 651 -17.43 28.84 -19.54
C ILE A 651 -16.35 28.12 -20.30
N VAL A 652 -15.91 26.95 -19.76
CA VAL A 652 -14.89 26.10 -20.38
C VAL A 652 -15.48 24.80 -20.94
N TRP A 653 -16.68 24.44 -20.48
CA TRP A 653 -17.41 23.28 -20.95
C TRP A 653 -18.93 23.50 -20.73
N SER A 654 -19.77 23.01 -21.65
CA SER A 654 -21.23 23.12 -21.50
C SER A 654 -21.93 21.98 -22.21
N PHE A 655 -22.97 21.47 -21.58
CA PHE A 655 -23.89 20.46 -22.10
C PHE A 655 -25.31 21.01 -22.07
N VAL A 656 -26.03 20.85 -23.18
CA VAL A 656 -27.45 21.15 -23.29
C VAL A 656 -28.15 19.85 -23.69
N ARG A 657 -29.14 19.45 -22.93
CA ARG A 657 -29.91 18.27 -23.28
C ARG A 657 -30.85 18.56 -24.45
N ASP A 658 -30.65 17.83 -25.54
CA ASP A 658 -31.48 17.83 -26.74
C ASP A 658 -32.42 16.63 -26.79
N ALA A 659 -33.58 16.75 -27.44
CA ALA A 659 -34.61 15.71 -27.57
C ALA A 659 -34.18 14.47 -28.36
N GLU A 660 -33.11 14.57 -29.13
CA GLU A 660 -32.66 13.50 -30.05
C GLU A 660 -31.61 12.55 -29.43
N GLU A 661 -31.15 12.75 -28.21
CA GLU A 661 -30.20 11.83 -27.56
C GLU A 661 -30.92 10.59 -26.99
N GLU A 662 -30.75 9.45 -27.68
CA GLU A 662 -31.25 8.11 -27.27
C GLU A 662 -30.61 7.57 -25.95
N ASN A 663 -29.82 8.34 -25.23
CA ASN A 663 -29.21 7.89 -23.99
C ASN A 663 -30.26 7.80 -22.89
N SER A 664 -30.48 6.60 -22.38
CA SER A 664 -31.36 6.34 -21.24
C SER A 664 -31.10 7.35 -20.11
N PRO A 665 -32.14 8.00 -19.57
CA PRO A 665 -31.99 8.77 -18.33
C PRO A 665 -31.30 7.89 -17.29
N SER A 666 -30.41 8.46 -16.49
CA SER A 666 -29.62 7.76 -15.47
C SER A 666 -28.36 6.99 -15.93
N SER A 667 -27.94 7.00 -17.19
CA SER A 667 -26.60 6.53 -17.54
C SER A 667 -25.57 7.66 -17.42
N PHE A 668 -24.47 7.39 -16.73
CA PHE A 668 -23.38 8.35 -16.60
C PHE A 668 -22.58 8.51 -17.90
N SER A 669 -22.30 9.76 -18.25
CA SER A 669 -21.40 10.17 -19.31
C SER A 669 -20.16 10.82 -18.75
N PHE A 670 -19.02 10.65 -19.44
CA PHE A 670 -17.73 11.19 -19.00
C PHE A 670 -17.49 12.60 -19.55
N GLY A 671 -17.21 13.55 -18.66
CA GLY A 671 -16.80 14.93 -18.97
C GLY A 671 -15.33 15.16 -18.67
N GLN A 672 -14.64 15.90 -19.55
CA GLN A 672 -13.25 16.29 -19.41
C GLN A 672 -12.97 17.64 -20.03
N VAL A 673 -12.28 18.53 -19.29
CA VAL A 673 -11.89 19.84 -19.79
C VAL A 673 -10.65 20.39 -19.08
N GLU A 674 -9.84 21.14 -19.79
CA GLU A 674 -8.75 21.90 -19.20
C GLU A 674 -9.28 23.12 -18.44
N VAL A 675 -8.78 23.32 -17.20
CA VAL A 675 -9.09 24.49 -16.37
C VAL A 675 -7.81 25.23 -16.04
N PHE A 676 -7.80 26.54 -16.31
CA PHE A 676 -6.65 27.41 -16.13
C PHE A 676 -7.09 28.85 -15.84
N SER A 677 -6.33 29.53 -14.99
CA SER A 677 -6.37 30.99 -14.79
C SER A 677 -4.97 31.47 -14.39
N GLU A 678 -4.63 32.71 -14.73
CA GLU A 678 -3.40 33.35 -14.24
C GLU A 678 -3.49 33.67 -12.73
N ASP A 679 -4.69 34.05 -12.25
CA ASP A 679 -4.98 34.28 -10.84
C ASP A 679 -5.59 33.06 -10.19
N ASP A 680 -5.59 33.01 -8.85
CA ASP A 680 -6.31 32.02 -8.07
C ASP A 680 -7.78 31.97 -8.49
N PHE A 681 -8.32 30.78 -8.62
CA PHE A 681 -9.64 30.56 -9.20
C PHE A 681 -10.44 29.46 -8.51
N THR A 682 -11.74 29.44 -8.76
CA THR A 682 -12.64 28.35 -8.42
C THR A 682 -13.23 27.74 -9.68
N VAL A 683 -13.34 26.43 -9.71
CA VAL A 683 -14.15 25.73 -10.70
C VAL A 683 -15.58 25.68 -10.20
N VAL A 684 -16.52 26.07 -11.06
CA VAL A 684 -17.94 26.13 -10.70
C VAL A 684 -18.72 25.23 -11.65
N ILE A 685 -19.48 24.30 -11.08
CA ILE A 685 -20.45 23.49 -11.81
C ILE A 685 -21.80 24.17 -11.68
N GLY A 686 -22.26 24.78 -12.76
CA GLY A 686 -23.57 25.46 -12.83
C GLY A 686 -24.56 24.59 -13.60
N ALA A 687 -25.75 24.40 -13.04
CA ALA A 687 -26.84 23.73 -13.74
C ALA A 687 -28.08 24.63 -13.74
N THR A 688 -28.65 24.86 -14.93
CA THR A 688 -29.94 25.54 -15.10
C THR A 688 -31.00 24.48 -15.37
N VAL A 689 -31.98 24.43 -14.49
CA VAL A 689 -33.01 23.36 -14.46
C VAL A 689 -34.39 23.95 -14.18
N GLN A 690 -35.44 23.31 -14.65
CA GLN A 690 -36.85 23.67 -14.37
C GLN A 690 -37.67 22.45 -13.89
N HIS A 691 -37.65 21.33 -14.62
CA HIS A 691 -38.40 20.13 -14.31
C HIS A 691 -37.50 18.87 -14.30
N SER A 692 -36.23 19.01 -14.65
CA SER A 692 -35.23 17.97 -14.67
C SER A 692 -34.05 18.31 -13.76
N GLY A 693 -33.17 17.34 -13.50
CA GLY A 693 -32.01 17.56 -12.68
C GLY A 693 -30.75 16.90 -13.26
N PHE A 694 -29.62 17.22 -12.69
CA PHE A 694 -28.34 16.63 -13.00
C PHE A 694 -27.77 15.90 -11.78
N VAL A 695 -27.00 14.89 -12.08
CA VAL A 695 -26.17 14.16 -11.13
C VAL A 695 -24.72 14.30 -11.55
N ILE A 696 -23.83 14.55 -10.60
CA ILE A 696 -22.39 14.60 -10.80
C ILE A 696 -21.73 13.60 -9.84
N ASP A 697 -20.72 12.92 -10.34
CA ASP A 697 -19.96 11.95 -9.56
C ASP A 697 -18.48 11.94 -9.97
N ASP A 698 -17.61 11.36 -9.12
CA ASP A 698 -16.20 11.09 -9.38
C ASP A 698 -15.42 12.27 -9.99
N ILE A 699 -15.45 13.41 -9.35
CA ILE A 699 -14.67 14.58 -9.74
C ILE A 699 -13.19 14.37 -9.44
N ARG A 700 -12.32 14.65 -10.43
CA ARG A 700 -10.88 14.59 -10.29
C ARG A 700 -10.17 15.75 -11.00
N PHE A 701 -9.05 16.17 -10.39
CA PHE A 701 -8.11 17.12 -10.96
C PHE A 701 -6.74 16.46 -11.14
N TYR A 702 -6.22 16.49 -12.36
CA TYR A 702 -4.89 15.97 -12.67
C TYR A 702 -3.95 17.11 -13.04
N GLU A 703 -2.72 17.07 -12.54
CA GLU A 703 -1.64 17.92 -13.07
C GLU A 703 -1.34 17.52 -14.51
N MET A 704 -1.10 18.49 -15.37
CA MET A 704 -0.95 18.24 -16.79
C MET A 704 0.50 17.88 -17.15
N ASP A 705 0.78 16.58 -17.29
CA ASP A 705 1.96 16.07 -17.99
C ASP A 705 1.73 15.88 -19.50
N THR A 706 0.46 15.88 -19.95
CA THR A 706 0.01 15.68 -21.33
C THR A 706 -1.22 16.56 -21.61
N SER A 707 -1.65 16.62 -22.89
CA SER A 707 -2.83 17.40 -23.28
C SER A 707 -4.12 16.89 -22.61
N CYS A 708 -5.01 17.80 -22.21
CA CYS A 708 -6.35 17.54 -21.69
C CYS A 708 -7.41 17.90 -22.76
N PRO A 709 -7.72 17.01 -23.71
CA PRO A 709 -8.72 17.31 -24.73
C PRO A 709 -10.12 17.39 -24.13
N THR A 710 -10.89 18.40 -24.52
CA THR A 710 -12.29 18.52 -24.11
C THR A 710 -13.09 17.31 -24.57
N ARG A 711 -13.83 16.70 -23.65
CA ARG A 711 -14.69 15.54 -23.92
C ARG A 711 -16.08 15.74 -23.30
N PRO A 712 -17.13 15.41 -24.02
CA PRO A 712 -17.14 15.17 -25.48
C PRO A 712 -16.62 16.38 -26.28
N PRO A 713 -16.00 16.21 -27.45
CA PRO A 713 -15.31 17.29 -28.17
C PRO A 713 -16.25 18.41 -28.67
N TYR A 714 -17.53 18.14 -28.83
CA TYR A 714 -18.52 19.13 -29.27
C TYR A 714 -19.05 20.04 -28.15
N PHE A 715 -18.63 19.82 -26.92
CA PHE A 715 -19.01 20.65 -25.75
C PHE A 715 -17.97 21.72 -25.41
N ALA A 716 -16.96 21.92 -26.27
CA ALA A 716 -16.05 23.04 -26.12
C ALA A 716 -16.83 24.36 -26.42
N PRO A 717 -16.72 25.38 -25.55
CA PRO A 717 -17.38 26.65 -25.82
C PRO A 717 -16.84 27.22 -27.14
N THR A 718 -17.73 27.56 -28.06
CA THR A 718 -17.37 28.37 -29.24
C THR A 718 -16.98 29.73 -28.76
N VAL A 719 -15.69 30.08 -28.85
CA VAL A 719 -15.22 31.46 -28.62
C VAL A 719 -15.88 32.31 -29.69
N GLN A 720 -16.93 33.07 -29.33
CA GLN A 720 -17.42 34.15 -30.21
C GLN A 720 -16.33 35.21 -30.24
N PRO A 721 -15.79 35.58 -31.42
CA PRO A 721 -14.86 36.70 -31.49
C PRO A 721 -15.66 37.95 -31.06
N ASN A 722 -15.17 38.62 -30.02
CA ASN A 722 -15.68 39.93 -29.61
C ASN A 722 -15.70 40.84 -30.82
N ASN A 723 -16.86 41.21 -31.32
CA ASN A 723 -17.04 42.33 -32.24
C ASN A 723 -16.54 43.57 -31.51
N LEU A 724 -15.33 43.97 -31.80
CA LEU A 724 -14.87 45.34 -31.52
C LEU A 724 -15.76 46.29 -32.31
N PRO A 725 -16.38 47.30 -31.69
CA PRO A 725 -17.06 48.35 -32.43
C PRO A 725 -16.00 49.18 -33.15
N THR A 726 -16.10 49.17 -34.48
CA THR A 726 -15.42 50.14 -35.34
C THR A 726 -16.02 51.50 -35.11
N THR A 727 -15.28 52.42 -34.49
CA THR A 727 -15.14 53.83 -34.91
C THR A 727 -13.85 54.39 -34.29
#